data_2012d72741812f8708187f8e668cad2b
#
_entry.id   2012d72741812f8708187f8e668cad2b
#
_cell.length_a   1.000
_cell.length_b   1.000
_cell.length_c   1.000
_cell.angle_alpha   90.00
_cell.angle_beta   90.00
_cell.angle_gamma   90.00
#
_symmetry.space_group_name_H-M   'P 1'
#
loop_
_entity.id
_entity.type
_entity.pdbx_description
1 polymer ?
#
loop_
_entity_poly.entity_id
_entity_poly.type
_entity_poly.pdbx_seq_one_letter_code
_entity_poly.pdbx_strand_id
1 'polypeptide(L)'
;MGFNAVISKKSVNKSKKIAERFAQWVKQDEAHQVYYIVPDHIKFTAEMEMIRQVGELLTVPPSRSYASTRLQVYSFKRLLWYLLRNEAITEKTSISKGGITMLLKSILEEHSDELMLFKNEARHKGFIEQLSKVMNEFQTGGIEVEDFSNFFEASDPTENEQRLKEFGIIYRYFTQALKEDFVHQEESYAQLCSVIATKDLSNTFIAIDEMVTLTKAEMKVIEALVGSGATVEFHATLTTYGVHTAKYEAGDSLFTSNRLLLERLSRWVNRGEDLARIIEWEESDSLFDDEFKEVEKFWLETNGGLPKVKTPAKDKLPLQKITFTKYTDEREEYQETFAQIKRMVQEGEVRYKDIQILGRNLEENHLFLESLLKQYDIPGFIDLSDSMEHHPIIQVLDALYNIWQYDWRYADIMSLLRSEYVLWHKDDETPLKDQLQAFRQQLDETETVILANGYEGYQWTNGKPWAYVEDSIDEDSTVEVTDKNTQILLKAQELRDELTSVLLPAFKKLEQAATTTEAVTVLYQLLTTLGLDQSVIYWRDVAAEEGDVETARRQEQVWSEFIRLLDEYIYIFGDKSFDWETFMMLLHTGFEQTHYNLAPSTLDELTITGMDSVRYSPKKITFAVGLTQGVMPRNIDETGLLTDDERELFSNQLDSGRFLAPTTGQLQSVEPFVFYQLLMSATEHLYLSCAVSKDGKEQLVSNFVQRLLKQFEI
;
A
#
# COMPACT_ATOMS: atom_id res chain seq x y z
N MET A 1 8.13 -13.37 34.46
CA MET A 1 7.00 -12.61 33.89
C MET A 1 7.54 -11.22 33.57
N GLY A 2 7.39 -10.76 32.34
CA GLY A 2 7.88 -9.43 31.99
C GLY A 2 8.20 -9.30 30.52
N PHE A 3 8.76 -8.15 30.17
CA PHE A 3 9.19 -7.76 28.83
C PHE A 3 10.68 -8.02 28.67
N ASN A 4 11.07 -8.73 27.60
CA ASN A 4 12.44 -8.97 27.21
C ASN A 4 12.66 -8.48 25.78
N ALA A 5 13.82 -7.88 25.52
CA ALA A 5 14.27 -7.60 24.17
C ALA A 5 15.22 -8.70 23.70
N VAL A 6 14.90 -9.34 22.62
CA VAL A 6 15.76 -10.36 21.98
C VAL A 6 16.37 -9.76 20.74
N ILE A 7 17.69 -9.70 20.67
CA ILE A 7 18.41 -9.15 19.53
C ILE A 7 19.22 -10.23 18.82
N SER A 8 19.36 -10.09 17.51
CA SER A 8 20.17 -11.01 16.73
C SER A 8 20.56 -10.40 15.39
N LYS A 9 21.62 -10.92 14.78
CA LYS A 9 21.95 -10.67 13.38
C LYS A 9 20.92 -11.36 12.44
N LYS A 10 20.91 -10.99 11.17
CA LYS A 10 20.08 -11.67 10.16
C LYS A 10 20.52 -13.11 9.88
N SER A 11 21.78 -13.44 10.05
CA SER A 11 22.28 -14.82 9.92
C SER A 11 21.71 -15.81 10.94
N VAL A 12 21.16 -15.34 12.05
CA VAL A 12 20.52 -16.18 13.06
C VAL A 12 19.12 -16.60 12.58
N ASN A 13 18.84 -17.90 12.62
CA ASN A 13 17.51 -18.43 12.33
C ASN A 13 16.52 -18.14 13.47
N LYS A 14 16.00 -16.87 13.49
CA LYS A 14 15.06 -16.39 14.52
C LYS A 14 13.78 -17.25 14.57
N SER A 15 13.18 -17.52 13.41
CA SER A 15 11.93 -18.26 13.30
C SER A 15 12.04 -19.64 13.97
N LYS A 16 13.11 -20.39 13.70
CA LYS A 16 13.36 -21.68 14.35
C LYS A 16 13.52 -21.56 15.86
N LYS A 17 14.30 -20.58 16.33
CA LYS A 17 14.51 -20.35 17.77
C LYS A 17 13.22 -19.96 18.48
N ILE A 18 12.36 -19.13 17.86
CA ILE A 18 11.04 -18.78 18.39
C ILE A 18 10.16 -20.05 18.46
N ALA A 19 10.14 -20.87 17.39
CA ALA A 19 9.40 -22.12 17.36
C ALA A 19 9.84 -23.10 18.45
N GLU A 20 11.15 -23.22 18.71
CA GLU A 20 11.69 -24.04 19.80
C GLU A 20 11.21 -23.54 21.18
N ARG A 21 11.21 -22.23 21.42
CA ARG A 21 10.68 -21.63 22.65
C ARG A 21 9.18 -21.86 22.81
N PHE A 22 8.43 -21.70 21.73
CA PHE A 22 6.99 -21.99 21.73
C PHE A 22 6.72 -23.46 22.03
N ALA A 23 7.43 -24.37 21.37
CA ALA A 23 7.28 -25.80 21.64
C ALA A 23 7.64 -26.16 23.12
N GLN A 24 8.69 -25.58 23.67
CA GLN A 24 9.06 -25.76 25.07
C GLN A 24 7.98 -25.24 26.02
N TRP A 25 7.41 -24.03 25.76
CA TRP A 25 6.36 -23.44 26.57
C TRP A 25 5.10 -24.30 26.57
N VAL A 26 4.63 -24.69 25.40
CA VAL A 26 3.41 -25.51 25.22
C VAL A 26 3.53 -26.91 25.85
N LYS A 27 4.77 -27.46 25.93
CA LYS A 27 5.01 -28.77 26.57
C LYS A 27 4.93 -28.72 28.10
N GLN A 28 5.10 -27.55 28.72
CA GLN A 28 5.13 -27.43 30.20
C GLN A 28 3.73 -27.57 30.82
N ASP A 29 2.68 -27.07 30.15
CA ASP A 29 1.32 -27.12 30.63
C ASP A 29 0.31 -27.12 29.47
N GLU A 30 -0.80 -27.86 29.63
CA GLU A 30 -1.89 -27.89 28.65
C GLU A 30 -2.65 -26.56 28.53
N ALA A 31 -2.64 -25.72 29.57
CA ALA A 31 -3.24 -24.40 29.57
C ALA A 31 -2.38 -23.35 28.90
N HIS A 32 -1.10 -23.64 28.59
CA HIS A 32 -0.18 -22.71 27.98
C HIS A 32 -0.56 -22.38 26.54
N GLN A 33 -0.54 -21.08 26.21
CA GLN A 33 -0.79 -20.52 24.87
C GLN A 33 0.42 -19.74 24.37
N VAL A 34 0.56 -19.65 23.06
CA VAL A 34 1.61 -18.87 22.41
C VAL A 34 1.01 -18.00 21.32
N TYR A 35 1.39 -16.72 21.30
CA TYR A 35 1.01 -15.78 20.27
C TYR A 35 2.26 -15.29 19.54
N TYR A 36 2.23 -15.37 18.22
CA TYR A 36 3.25 -14.81 17.36
C TYR A 36 2.68 -13.57 16.66
N ILE A 37 3.21 -12.38 16.99
CA ILE A 37 2.73 -11.12 16.44
C ILE A 37 3.73 -10.62 15.42
N VAL A 38 3.26 -10.47 14.18
CA VAL A 38 4.04 -10.05 13.02
C VAL A 38 3.29 -8.99 12.22
N PRO A 39 3.95 -8.25 11.33
CA PRO A 39 3.29 -7.33 10.39
C PRO A 39 2.23 -8.03 9.53
N ASP A 40 1.18 -7.29 9.15
CA ASP A 40 0.02 -7.82 8.44
C ASP A 40 0.39 -8.53 7.12
N HIS A 41 1.29 -7.92 6.31
CA HIS A 41 1.66 -8.39 4.99
C HIS A 41 2.45 -9.73 4.99
N ILE A 42 3.17 -10.07 6.08
CA ILE A 42 3.88 -11.36 6.20
C ILE A 42 3.11 -12.40 7.01
N LYS A 43 1.96 -12.04 7.60
CA LYS A 43 1.21 -12.88 8.55
C LYS A 43 0.94 -14.27 8.01
N PHE A 44 0.45 -14.39 6.78
CA PHE A 44 0.10 -15.69 6.20
C PHE A 44 1.32 -16.60 6.07
N THR A 45 2.43 -16.11 5.54
CA THR A 45 3.67 -16.87 5.38
C THR A 45 4.26 -17.24 6.74
N ALA A 46 4.24 -16.30 7.70
CA ALA A 46 4.71 -16.53 9.06
C ALA A 46 3.85 -17.58 9.80
N GLU A 47 2.53 -17.59 9.59
CA GLU A 47 1.61 -18.56 10.15
C GLU A 47 1.91 -19.98 9.64
N MET A 48 2.02 -20.14 8.32
CA MET A 48 2.33 -21.43 7.71
C MET A 48 3.67 -21.99 8.19
N GLU A 49 4.69 -21.15 8.22
CA GLU A 49 6.03 -21.55 8.63
C GLU A 49 6.10 -21.88 10.13
N MET A 50 5.51 -21.06 11.00
CA MET A 50 5.51 -21.27 12.45
C MET A 50 4.72 -22.52 12.84
N ILE A 51 3.54 -22.75 12.24
CA ILE A 51 2.76 -23.98 12.46
C ILE A 51 3.55 -25.20 12.04
N ARG A 52 4.22 -25.16 10.89
CA ARG A 52 5.07 -26.26 10.41
C ARG A 52 6.21 -26.55 11.38
N GLN A 53 6.99 -25.55 11.77
CA GLN A 53 8.16 -25.72 12.64
C GLN A 53 7.77 -26.20 14.04
N VAL A 54 6.74 -25.61 14.65
CA VAL A 54 6.25 -26.03 15.97
C VAL A 54 5.66 -27.44 15.89
N GLY A 55 4.94 -27.77 14.82
CA GLY A 55 4.39 -29.10 14.59
C GLY A 55 5.48 -30.17 14.50
N GLU A 56 6.57 -29.92 13.77
CA GLU A 56 7.73 -30.82 13.67
C GLU A 56 8.39 -31.06 15.04
N LEU A 57 8.41 -30.08 15.93
CA LEU A 57 8.99 -30.17 17.27
C LEU A 57 8.06 -30.87 18.30
N LEU A 58 6.75 -30.85 18.08
CA LEU A 58 5.76 -31.40 19.02
C LEU A 58 5.28 -32.80 18.67
N THR A 59 5.36 -33.23 17.39
CA THR A 59 4.86 -34.51 16.92
C THR A 59 6.00 -35.51 16.74
N VAL A 60 5.78 -36.78 17.18
CA VAL A 60 6.73 -37.86 17.02
C VAL A 60 5.96 -39.11 16.53
N PRO A 61 6.20 -39.63 15.31
CA PRO A 61 7.08 -39.05 14.26
C PRO A 61 6.54 -37.73 13.71
N PRO A 62 7.38 -36.89 13.09
CA PRO A 62 6.96 -35.64 12.50
C PRO A 62 5.79 -35.83 11.53
N SER A 63 4.67 -35.17 11.78
CA SER A 63 3.49 -35.24 10.93
C SER A 63 3.54 -34.16 9.87
N ARG A 64 3.06 -34.44 8.65
CA ARG A 64 2.93 -33.44 7.57
C ARG A 64 1.77 -32.49 7.80
N SER A 65 0.85 -32.80 8.71
CA SER A 65 -0.29 -31.96 9.05
C SER A 65 -0.33 -31.74 10.57
N TYR A 66 -0.29 -30.50 10.98
CA TYR A 66 -0.40 -30.08 12.36
C TYR A 66 -1.40 -28.94 12.46
N ALA A 67 -2.30 -29.00 13.43
CA ALA A 67 -3.22 -27.95 13.76
C ALA A 67 -3.23 -27.76 15.28
N SER A 68 -3.25 -26.52 15.74
CA SER A 68 -3.25 -26.20 17.16
C SER A 68 -4.13 -24.97 17.42
N THR A 69 -4.95 -25.06 18.45
CA THR A 69 -5.70 -23.91 18.98
C THR A 69 -4.86 -23.08 19.97
N ARG A 70 -3.73 -23.64 20.42
CA ARG A 70 -2.83 -23.01 21.41
C ARG A 70 -1.74 -22.14 20.77
N LEU A 71 -1.50 -22.30 19.46
CA LEU A 71 -0.60 -21.45 18.67
C LEU A 71 -1.43 -20.55 17.79
N GLN A 72 -1.29 -19.24 17.96
CA GLN A 72 -1.99 -18.24 17.16
C GLN A 72 -0.99 -17.26 16.57
N VAL A 73 -1.18 -16.91 15.30
CA VAL A 73 -0.38 -15.89 14.62
C VAL A 73 -1.24 -14.70 14.27
N TYR A 74 -0.86 -13.54 14.77
CA TYR A 74 -1.63 -12.30 14.65
C TYR A 74 -0.79 -11.18 14.02
N SER A 75 -1.47 -10.24 13.36
CA SER A 75 -1.04 -8.85 13.33
C SER A 75 -1.77 -8.07 14.42
N PHE A 76 -1.36 -6.83 14.72
CA PHE A 76 -2.09 -6.01 15.69
C PHE A 76 -3.55 -5.79 15.28
N LYS A 77 -3.82 -5.57 13.98
CA LYS A 77 -5.19 -5.46 13.46
C LYS A 77 -6.00 -6.75 13.67
N ARG A 78 -5.38 -7.91 13.42
CA ARG A 78 -6.05 -9.19 13.60
C ARG A 78 -6.28 -9.51 15.06
N LEU A 79 -5.34 -9.16 15.93
CA LEU A 79 -5.49 -9.27 17.39
C LEU A 79 -6.66 -8.41 17.89
N LEU A 80 -6.74 -7.17 17.40
CA LEU A 80 -7.86 -6.26 17.68
C LEU A 80 -9.19 -6.91 17.30
N TRP A 81 -9.34 -7.35 16.07
CA TRP A 81 -10.57 -8.00 15.60
C TRP A 81 -10.90 -9.26 16.41
N TYR A 82 -9.91 -10.10 16.68
CA TYR A 82 -10.12 -11.35 17.40
C TYR A 82 -10.63 -11.13 18.84
N LEU A 83 -10.06 -10.18 19.55
CA LEU A 83 -10.42 -9.91 20.94
C LEU A 83 -11.69 -9.07 21.09
N LEU A 84 -12.01 -8.21 20.14
CA LEU A 84 -13.19 -7.34 20.16
C LEU A 84 -14.42 -7.92 19.43
N ARG A 85 -14.30 -9.04 18.72
CA ARG A 85 -15.39 -9.60 17.89
C ARG A 85 -16.70 -9.90 18.63
N ASN A 86 -16.65 -10.11 19.94
CA ASN A 86 -17.81 -10.38 20.81
C ASN A 86 -18.20 -9.18 21.67
N GLU A 87 -17.48 -8.09 21.57
CA GLU A 87 -17.80 -6.85 22.29
C GLU A 87 -18.76 -6.02 21.43
N ALA A 88 -19.67 -5.30 22.07
CA ALA A 88 -20.51 -4.33 21.37
C ALA A 88 -19.63 -3.17 20.87
N ILE A 89 -19.10 -3.28 19.66
CA ILE A 89 -18.40 -2.18 19.00
C ILE A 89 -19.46 -1.12 18.74
N THR A 90 -19.18 0.12 19.12
CA THR A 90 -20.04 1.27 18.86
C THR A 90 -20.47 1.31 17.39
N GLU A 91 -21.72 1.70 17.13
CA GLU A 91 -22.33 1.79 15.79
C GLU A 91 -21.64 2.79 14.83
N LYS A 92 -20.58 3.47 15.30
CA LYS A 92 -19.81 4.44 14.51
C LYS A 92 -19.00 3.75 13.40
N THR A 93 -18.98 4.35 12.24
CA THR A 93 -18.26 3.85 11.05
C THR A 93 -16.80 4.31 11.08
N SER A 94 -15.87 3.47 10.62
CA SER A 94 -14.47 3.89 10.42
C SER A 94 -14.35 4.75 9.17
N ILE A 95 -13.65 5.89 9.27
CA ILE A 95 -13.40 6.77 8.14
C ILE A 95 -12.27 6.22 7.24
N SER A 96 -12.41 6.34 5.93
CA SER A 96 -11.39 5.97 4.96
C SER A 96 -10.29 7.05 4.84
N LYS A 97 -9.20 6.73 4.11
CA LYS A 97 -8.21 7.75 3.74
C LYS A 97 -8.82 8.86 2.90
N GLY A 98 -9.69 8.51 1.94
CA GLY A 98 -10.45 9.46 1.14
C GLY A 98 -11.36 10.34 2.00
N GLY A 99 -12.09 9.75 2.95
CA GLY A 99 -12.91 10.46 3.92
C GLY A 99 -12.10 11.42 4.81
N ILE A 100 -10.90 11.04 5.23
CA ILE A 100 -9.99 11.96 5.94
C ILE A 100 -9.65 13.18 5.07
N THR A 101 -9.38 12.98 3.79
CA THR A 101 -9.11 14.08 2.85
C THR A 101 -10.33 14.99 2.68
N MET A 102 -11.53 14.41 2.57
CA MET A 102 -12.80 15.14 2.53
C MET A 102 -13.01 15.97 3.81
N LEU A 103 -12.77 15.37 4.97
CA LEU A 103 -12.89 16.03 6.26
C LEU A 103 -11.91 17.20 6.39
N LEU A 104 -10.65 17.01 6.01
CA LEU A 104 -9.64 18.07 6.05
C LEU A 104 -10.00 19.24 5.11
N LYS A 105 -10.55 18.96 3.93
CA LYS A 105 -11.04 20.01 3.03
C LYS A 105 -12.17 20.80 3.69
N SER A 106 -13.15 20.14 4.30
CA SER A 106 -14.24 20.79 5.02
C SER A 106 -13.71 21.70 6.14
N ILE A 107 -12.76 21.22 6.95
CA ILE A 107 -12.14 21.98 8.05
C ILE A 107 -11.40 23.22 7.51
N LEU A 108 -10.62 23.09 6.44
CA LEU A 108 -9.90 24.20 5.83
C LEU A 108 -10.86 25.29 5.30
N GLU A 109 -12.00 24.91 4.75
CA GLU A 109 -13.01 25.84 4.25
C GLU A 109 -13.74 26.56 5.41
N GLU A 110 -14.17 25.81 6.42
CA GLU A 110 -14.95 26.33 7.54
C GLU A 110 -14.14 27.24 8.47
N HIS A 111 -12.85 26.93 8.65
CA HIS A 111 -11.97 27.65 9.57
C HIS A 111 -10.90 28.49 8.84
N SER A 112 -11.13 28.81 7.57
CA SER A 112 -10.18 29.57 6.75
C SER A 112 -9.81 30.93 7.36
N ASP A 113 -10.68 31.54 8.16
CA ASP A 113 -10.44 32.82 8.81
C ASP A 113 -9.46 32.77 9.99
N GLU A 114 -9.24 31.56 10.56
CA GLU A 114 -8.24 31.31 11.60
C GLU A 114 -6.84 31.03 11.03
N LEU A 115 -6.72 30.84 9.71
CA LEU A 115 -5.50 30.50 9.01
C LEU A 115 -4.95 31.71 8.24
N MET A 116 -3.64 31.92 8.31
CA MET A 116 -2.95 32.97 7.55
C MET A 116 -2.22 32.39 6.33
N LEU A 117 -1.40 31.38 6.55
CA LEU A 117 -0.56 30.75 5.52
C LEU A 117 -1.37 29.74 4.71
N PHE A 118 -2.23 28.95 5.35
CA PHE A 118 -2.99 27.88 4.71
C PHE A 118 -4.41 28.29 4.29
N LYS A 119 -4.76 29.56 4.42
CA LYS A 119 -6.11 30.09 4.16
C LYS A 119 -6.71 29.71 2.79
N ASN A 120 -5.90 29.68 1.73
CA ASN A 120 -6.37 29.45 0.36
C ASN A 120 -6.01 28.05 -0.17
N GLU A 121 -5.39 27.21 0.66
CA GLU A 121 -4.85 25.91 0.22
C GLU A 121 -5.91 24.82 0.07
N ALA A 122 -7.13 25.04 0.59
CA ALA A 122 -8.26 24.11 0.43
C ALA A 122 -8.63 23.78 -1.03
N ARG A 123 -8.17 24.60 -2.00
CA ARG A 123 -8.41 24.39 -3.43
C ARG A 123 -7.38 23.49 -4.11
N HIS A 124 -6.26 23.24 -3.44
CA HIS A 124 -5.14 22.50 -4.01
C HIS A 124 -5.14 21.05 -3.52
N LYS A 125 -5.51 20.10 -4.42
CA LYS A 125 -5.52 18.66 -4.14
C LYS A 125 -4.23 18.20 -3.46
N GLY A 126 -3.07 18.52 -4.04
CA GLY A 126 -1.77 18.10 -3.49
C GLY A 126 -1.48 18.61 -2.09
N PHE A 127 -1.98 19.80 -1.72
CA PHE A 127 -1.86 20.32 -0.35
C PHE A 127 -2.67 19.47 0.64
N ILE A 128 -3.94 19.18 0.31
CA ILE A 128 -4.83 18.40 1.19
C ILE A 128 -4.29 16.98 1.40
N GLU A 129 -3.73 16.37 0.34
CA GLU A 129 -3.08 15.07 0.44
C GLU A 129 -1.85 15.08 1.35
N GLN A 130 -0.99 16.08 1.22
CA GLN A 130 0.17 16.22 2.10
C GLN A 130 -0.26 16.54 3.53
N LEU A 131 -1.29 17.36 3.72
CA LEU A 131 -1.87 17.66 5.03
C LEU A 131 -2.43 16.38 5.69
N SER A 132 -3.09 15.51 4.92
CA SER A 132 -3.57 14.22 5.42
C SER A 132 -2.42 13.36 5.96
N LYS A 133 -1.26 13.35 5.28
CA LYS A 133 -0.06 12.65 5.76
C LYS A 133 0.46 13.23 7.07
N VAL A 134 0.48 14.56 7.21
CA VAL A 134 0.90 15.24 8.45
C VAL A 134 -0.06 14.93 9.60
N MET A 135 -1.38 14.98 9.37
CA MET A 135 -2.37 14.66 10.40
C MET A 135 -2.23 13.19 10.85
N ASN A 136 -2.03 12.26 9.92
CA ASN A 136 -1.77 10.86 10.23
C ASN A 136 -0.43 10.66 10.97
N GLU A 137 0.60 11.43 10.64
CA GLU A 137 1.88 11.43 11.35
C GLU A 137 1.68 11.83 12.82
N PHE A 138 0.94 12.91 13.10
CA PHE A 138 0.63 13.35 14.45
C PHE A 138 -0.14 12.29 15.24
N GLN A 139 -1.14 11.67 14.64
CA GLN A 139 -1.87 10.58 15.27
C GLN A 139 -0.97 9.38 15.59
N THR A 140 -0.21 8.91 14.61
CA THR A 140 0.70 7.77 14.76
C THR A 140 1.72 8.00 15.88
N GLY A 141 2.23 9.23 15.98
CA GLY A 141 3.17 9.66 17.01
C GLY A 141 2.52 9.94 18.37
N GLY A 142 1.19 9.93 18.44
CA GLY A 142 0.41 10.22 19.64
C GLY A 142 0.53 11.66 20.10
N ILE A 143 0.64 12.58 19.15
CA ILE A 143 0.62 14.03 19.39
C ILE A 143 -0.78 14.42 19.87
N GLU A 144 -0.86 15.31 20.84
CA GLU A 144 -2.08 15.88 21.37
C GLU A 144 -2.16 17.37 21.09
N VAL A 145 -3.36 17.94 21.14
CA VAL A 145 -3.56 19.38 20.83
C VAL A 145 -2.78 20.27 21.80
N GLU A 146 -2.61 19.80 23.03
CA GLU A 146 -1.86 20.49 24.10
C GLU A 146 -0.38 20.64 23.78
N ASP A 147 0.19 19.79 22.92
CA ASP A 147 1.60 19.88 22.51
C ASP A 147 1.88 21.14 21.67
N PHE A 148 0.85 21.73 21.06
CA PHE A 148 0.95 22.96 20.29
C PHE A 148 0.81 24.24 21.14
N SER A 149 0.60 24.16 22.48
CA SER A 149 0.32 25.31 23.35
C SER A 149 1.38 26.41 23.24
N ASN A 150 2.67 26.04 23.18
CA ASN A 150 3.76 27.01 23.03
C ASN A 150 3.66 27.84 21.74
N PHE A 151 3.21 27.20 20.64
CA PHE A 151 3.01 27.88 19.35
C PHE A 151 1.76 28.75 19.34
N PHE A 152 0.71 28.36 20.08
CA PHE A 152 -0.50 29.19 20.23
C PHE A 152 -0.24 30.47 21.00
N GLU A 153 0.65 30.42 22.00
CA GLU A 153 0.97 31.55 22.88
C GLU A 153 2.07 32.47 22.35
N ALA A 154 2.77 32.10 21.27
CA ALA A 154 3.86 32.89 20.70
C ALA A 154 3.35 34.26 20.20
N SER A 155 3.94 35.36 20.72
CA SER A 155 3.53 36.74 20.40
C SER A 155 4.12 37.25 19.08
N ASP A 156 5.27 36.75 18.67
CA ASP A 156 5.97 37.09 17.41
C ASP A 156 6.61 35.81 16.82
N PRO A 157 5.77 34.91 16.26
CA PRO A 157 6.25 33.62 15.79
C PRO A 157 7.13 33.75 14.54
N THR A 158 8.17 32.95 14.46
CA THR A 158 8.91 32.69 13.22
C THR A 158 7.98 32.02 12.19
N GLU A 159 8.38 31.99 10.94
CA GLU A 159 7.58 31.34 9.88
C GLU A 159 7.28 29.87 10.22
N ASN A 160 8.29 29.10 10.69
CA ASN A 160 8.09 27.72 11.09
C ASN A 160 7.15 27.58 12.30
N GLU A 161 7.25 28.46 13.29
CA GLU A 161 6.32 28.47 14.43
C GLU A 161 4.88 28.83 14.01
N GLN A 162 4.73 29.77 13.06
CA GLN A 162 3.41 30.11 12.51
C GLN A 162 2.81 28.92 11.76
N ARG A 163 3.59 28.19 10.96
CA ARG A 163 3.13 26.99 10.27
C ARG A 163 2.72 25.90 11.28
N LEU A 164 3.55 25.65 12.31
CA LEU A 164 3.22 24.69 13.38
C LEU A 164 1.96 25.10 14.15
N LYS A 165 1.75 26.42 14.39
CA LYS A 165 0.52 26.93 14.97
C LYS A 165 -0.70 26.60 14.10
N GLU A 166 -0.61 26.79 12.79
CA GLU A 166 -1.72 26.49 11.87
C GLU A 166 -1.98 24.99 11.75
N PHE A 167 -0.92 24.16 11.73
CA PHE A 167 -1.09 22.70 11.85
C PHE A 167 -1.83 22.33 13.15
N GLY A 168 -1.49 22.97 14.27
CA GLY A 168 -2.16 22.74 15.56
C GLY A 168 -3.63 23.15 15.55
N ILE A 169 -4.00 24.27 14.87
CA ILE A 169 -5.39 24.70 14.69
C ILE A 169 -6.17 23.64 13.89
N ILE A 170 -5.63 23.22 12.74
CA ILE A 170 -6.26 22.21 11.89
C ILE A 170 -6.38 20.88 12.65
N TYR A 171 -5.32 20.46 13.36
CA TYR A 171 -5.30 19.22 14.14
C TYR A 171 -6.34 19.21 15.26
N ARG A 172 -6.59 20.36 15.90
CA ARG A 172 -7.64 20.50 16.92
C ARG A 172 -9.02 20.20 16.36
N TYR A 173 -9.39 20.82 15.23
CA TYR A 173 -10.69 20.57 14.59
C TYR A 173 -10.79 19.17 14.03
N PHE A 174 -9.71 18.67 13.45
CA PHE A 174 -9.63 17.31 12.92
C PHE A 174 -9.84 16.24 14.01
N THR A 175 -9.16 16.37 15.15
CA THR A 175 -9.32 15.41 16.26
C THR A 175 -10.69 15.52 16.92
N GLN A 176 -11.28 16.72 16.96
CA GLN A 176 -12.64 16.92 17.47
C GLN A 176 -13.66 16.21 16.56
N ALA A 177 -13.63 16.47 15.26
CA ALA A 177 -14.54 15.85 14.31
C ALA A 177 -14.43 14.32 14.30
N LEU A 178 -13.20 13.79 14.36
CA LEU A 178 -13.00 12.34 14.46
C LEU A 178 -13.63 11.75 15.71
N LYS A 179 -13.52 12.39 16.87
CA LYS A 179 -14.10 11.89 18.15
C LYS A 179 -15.62 11.94 18.16
N GLU A 180 -16.21 12.95 17.56
CA GLU A 180 -17.67 13.12 17.55
C GLU A 180 -18.34 12.12 16.61
N ASP A 181 -17.79 11.92 15.43
CA ASP A 181 -18.49 11.35 14.29
C ASP A 181 -18.03 9.96 13.88
N PHE A 182 -16.76 9.62 14.11
CA PHE A 182 -16.16 8.37 13.59
C PHE A 182 -15.58 7.50 14.70
N VAL A 183 -15.49 6.19 14.44
CA VAL A 183 -14.63 5.31 15.26
C VAL A 183 -13.20 5.53 14.84
N HIS A 184 -12.43 6.10 15.75
CA HIS A 184 -11.00 6.26 15.52
C HIS A 184 -10.25 4.95 15.83
N GLN A 185 -9.23 4.65 15.04
CA GLN A 185 -8.38 3.47 15.26
C GLN A 185 -7.80 3.45 16.68
N GLU A 186 -7.48 4.64 17.24
CA GLU A 186 -6.99 4.76 18.62
C GLU A 186 -8.04 4.35 19.67
N GLU A 187 -9.32 4.67 19.46
CA GLU A 187 -10.39 4.24 20.37
C GLU A 187 -10.53 2.73 20.36
N SER A 188 -10.47 2.11 19.19
CA SER A 188 -10.49 0.65 19.06
C SER A 188 -9.31 0.01 19.79
N TYR A 189 -8.11 0.58 19.69
CA TYR A 189 -6.94 0.09 20.45
C TYR A 189 -7.06 0.37 21.95
N ALA A 190 -7.63 1.49 22.36
CA ALA A 190 -7.89 1.78 23.77
C ALA A 190 -8.90 0.78 24.37
N GLN A 191 -9.97 0.46 23.63
CA GLN A 191 -10.91 -0.59 23.99
C GLN A 191 -10.24 -1.97 24.08
N LEU A 192 -9.38 -2.29 23.09
CA LEU A 192 -8.55 -3.50 23.12
C LEU A 192 -7.71 -3.58 24.40
N CYS A 193 -7.01 -2.51 24.77
CA CYS A 193 -6.23 -2.44 26.00
C CYS A 193 -7.11 -2.69 27.23
N SER A 194 -8.31 -2.13 27.27
CA SER A 194 -9.27 -2.34 28.37
C SER A 194 -9.71 -3.82 28.46
N VAL A 195 -10.00 -4.46 27.33
CA VAL A 195 -10.35 -5.89 27.27
C VAL A 195 -9.16 -6.76 27.70
N ILE A 196 -7.95 -6.45 27.23
CA ILE A 196 -6.73 -7.17 27.63
C ILE A 196 -6.53 -7.07 29.14
N ALA A 197 -6.72 -5.89 29.75
CA ALA A 197 -6.55 -5.67 31.17
C ALA A 197 -7.51 -6.50 32.05
N THR A 198 -8.63 -6.98 31.51
CA THR A 198 -9.56 -7.88 32.22
C THR A 198 -9.15 -9.36 32.14
N LYS A 199 -8.17 -9.71 31.31
CA LYS A 199 -7.75 -11.10 31.08
C LYS A 199 -6.53 -11.45 31.93
N ASP A 200 -6.48 -12.66 32.44
CA ASP A 200 -5.24 -13.23 32.98
C ASP A 200 -4.48 -13.94 31.84
N LEU A 201 -3.36 -13.37 31.44
CA LEU A 201 -2.47 -13.89 30.39
C LEU A 201 -1.19 -14.51 30.95
N SER A 202 -1.15 -14.86 32.24
CA SER A 202 0.02 -15.46 32.92
C SER A 202 0.51 -16.76 32.24
N ASN A 203 -0.41 -17.47 31.57
CA ASN A 203 -0.12 -18.69 30.82
C ASN A 203 0.19 -18.44 29.33
N THR A 204 0.37 -17.19 28.93
CA THR A 204 0.57 -16.82 27.51
C THR A 204 2.00 -16.32 27.30
N PHE A 205 2.67 -16.92 26.32
CA PHE A 205 3.95 -16.44 25.81
C PHE A 205 3.75 -15.76 24.46
N ILE A 206 4.25 -14.54 24.32
CA ILE A 206 4.06 -13.70 23.14
C ILE A 206 5.43 -13.35 22.56
N ALA A 207 5.66 -13.68 21.29
CA ALA A 207 6.80 -13.20 20.54
C ALA A 207 6.31 -12.17 19.50
N ILE A 208 6.92 -10.97 19.50
CA ILE A 208 6.67 -9.90 18.53
C ILE A 208 7.92 -9.79 17.67
N ASP A 209 7.77 -9.99 16.35
CA ASP A 209 8.93 -10.06 15.44
C ASP A 209 8.72 -9.25 14.17
N GLU A 210 9.83 -8.89 13.52
CA GLU A 210 9.89 -8.17 12.24
C GLU A 210 9.16 -6.80 12.26
N MET A 211 8.99 -6.17 13.43
CA MET A 211 8.46 -4.81 13.53
C MET A 211 9.58 -3.79 13.30
N VAL A 212 9.37 -2.87 12.36
CA VAL A 212 10.30 -1.76 12.07
C VAL A 212 9.81 -0.47 12.73
N THR A 213 8.51 -0.30 12.79
CA THR A 213 7.84 0.82 13.45
C THR A 213 6.71 0.31 14.32
N LEU A 214 6.39 1.02 15.37
CA LEU A 214 5.20 0.82 16.20
C LEU A 214 4.52 2.16 16.42
N THR A 215 3.21 2.19 16.26
CA THR A 215 2.40 3.33 16.67
C THR A 215 2.33 3.41 18.19
N LYS A 216 1.99 4.59 18.72
CA LYS A 216 1.76 4.74 20.17
C LYS A 216 0.64 3.81 20.66
N ALA A 217 -0.39 3.61 19.86
CA ALA A 217 -1.50 2.70 20.19
C ALA A 217 -1.02 1.24 20.30
N GLU A 218 -0.18 0.77 19.38
CA GLU A 218 0.42 -0.57 19.45
C GLU A 218 1.37 -0.74 20.64
N MET A 219 2.13 0.29 20.99
CA MET A 219 2.96 0.27 22.20
C MET A 219 2.11 0.15 23.48
N LYS A 220 0.95 0.82 23.55
CA LYS A 220 -0.01 0.67 24.64
C LYS A 220 -0.57 -0.75 24.73
N VAL A 221 -0.83 -1.40 23.58
CA VAL A 221 -1.25 -2.81 23.55
C VAL A 221 -0.17 -3.72 24.12
N ILE A 222 1.10 -3.51 23.77
CA ILE A 222 2.22 -4.28 24.31
C ILE A 222 2.31 -4.09 25.85
N GLU A 223 2.19 -2.86 26.32
CA GLU A 223 2.14 -2.56 27.76
C GLU A 223 0.98 -3.29 28.45
N ALA A 224 -0.22 -3.27 27.87
CA ALA A 224 -1.39 -3.96 28.41
C ALA A 224 -1.18 -5.48 28.46
N LEU A 225 -0.59 -6.09 27.43
CA LEU A 225 -0.27 -7.52 27.41
C LEU A 225 0.71 -7.90 28.52
N VAL A 226 1.77 -7.10 28.72
CA VAL A 226 2.72 -7.29 29.82
C VAL A 226 2.02 -7.10 31.19
N GLY A 227 1.20 -6.06 31.31
CA GLY A 227 0.43 -5.75 32.53
C GLY A 227 -0.56 -6.85 32.91
N SER A 228 -1.08 -7.61 31.95
CA SER A 228 -1.98 -8.74 32.15
C SER A 228 -1.25 -10.06 32.46
N GLY A 229 0.06 -10.02 32.72
CA GLY A 229 0.87 -11.15 33.16
C GLY A 229 1.51 -11.97 32.03
N ALA A 230 1.33 -11.62 30.76
CA ALA A 230 1.99 -12.30 29.65
C ALA A 230 3.52 -12.20 29.72
N THR A 231 4.20 -13.26 29.24
CA THR A 231 5.64 -13.20 28.96
C THR A 231 5.82 -12.70 27.53
N VAL A 232 6.36 -11.50 27.36
CA VAL A 232 6.49 -10.86 26.05
C VAL A 232 7.96 -10.75 25.65
N GLU A 233 8.30 -11.21 24.46
CA GLU A 233 9.60 -11.03 23.82
C GLU A 233 9.45 -10.21 22.55
N PHE A 234 10.21 -9.11 22.49
CA PHE A 234 10.33 -8.28 21.29
C PHE A 234 11.63 -8.62 20.58
N HIS A 235 11.52 -9.10 19.35
CA HIS A 235 12.64 -9.53 18.54
C HIS A 235 13.05 -8.43 17.57
N ALA A 236 14.34 -8.02 17.63
CA ALA A 236 14.90 -7.00 16.76
C ALA A 236 16.17 -7.47 16.06
N THR A 237 16.36 -7.07 14.81
CA THR A 237 17.63 -7.25 14.12
C THR A 237 18.61 -6.17 14.58
N LEU A 238 19.54 -6.58 15.46
CA LEU A 238 20.45 -5.68 16.17
C LEU A 238 21.60 -6.50 16.78
N THR A 239 22.72 -5.87 17.10
CA THR A 239 23.81 -6.46 17.88
C THR A 239 24.05 -5.67 19.17
N THR A 240 24.58 -6.29 20.20
CA THR A 240 24.93 -5.59 21.45
C THR A 240 25.93 -4.46 21.18
N TYR A 241 26.91 -4.67 20.28
CA TYR A 241 27.82 -3.61 19.86
C TYR A 241 27.09 -2.44 19.20
N GLY A 242 26.13 -2.72 18.29
CA GLY A 242 25.29 -1.69 17.64
C GLY A 242 24.43 -0.90 18.64
N VAL A 243 23.96 -1.53 19.73
CA VAL A 243 23.24 -0.84 20.82
C VAL A 243 24.13 0.19 21.52
N HIS A 244 25.41 -0.16 21.77
CA HIS A 244 26.30 0.66 22.60
C HIS A 244 27.04 1.74 21.82
N THR A 245 27.45 1.47 20.57
CA THR A 245 28.24 2.43 19.75
C THR A 245 27.47 3.69 19.44
N ALA A 246 26.19 3.61 19.21
CA ALA A 246 25.36 4.78 18.91
C ALA A 246 25.24 5.79 20.06
N LYS A 247 25.68 5.45 21.28
CA LYS A 247 25.77 6.40 22.42
C LYS A 247 27.01 7.28 22.39
N TYR A 248 28.05 6.89 21.67
CA TYR A 248 29.36 7.51 21.72
C TYR A 248 29.79 8.17 20.42
N GLU A 249 29.22 7.80 19.29
CA GLU A 249 29.53 8.41 18.00
C GLU A 249 28.30 9.17 17.52
N ALA A 250 28.41 10.48 17.39
CA ALA A 250 27.40 11.34 16.76
C ALA A 250 27.40 11.09 15.24
N GLY A 251 27.04 9.88 14.83
CA GLY A 251 27.04 9.45 13.45
C GLY A 251 26.20 8.19 13.26
N ASP A 252 25.67 8.06 12.08
CA ASP A 252 24.71 7.06 11.65
C ASP A 252 25.24 5.63 11.84
N SER A 253 24.69 4.94 12.82
CA SER A 253 24.89 3.50 12.99
C SER A 253 23.90 2.75 12.10
N LEU A 254 24.36 1.64 11.52
CA LEU A 254 23.53 0.71 10.73
C LEU A 254 22.16 0.39 11.37
N PHE A 255 22.10 0.35 12.69
CA PHE A 255 20.91 -0.06 13.45
C PHE A 255 20.16 1.09 14.13
N THR A 256 20.36 2.34 13.70
CA THR A 256 19.78 3.50 14.37
C THR A 256 18.27 3.38 14.56
N SER A 257 17.51 3.02 13.52
CA SER A 257 16.05 2.88 13.61
C SER A 257 15.61 1.78 14.57
N ASN A 258 16.24 0.60 14.47
CA ASN A 258 15.89 -0.54 15.34
C ASN A 258 16.24 -0.25 16.81
N ARG A 259 17.35 0.43 17.04
CA ARG A 259 17.75 0.86 18.38
C ARG A 259 16.78 1.88 18.97
N LEU A 260 16.41 2.91 18.20
CA LEU A 260 15.44 3.92 18.64
C LEU A 260 14.07 3.32 18.96
N LEU A 261 13.60 2.38 18.12
CA LEU A 261 12.38 1.65 18.38
C LEU A 261 12.47 0.85 19.69
N LEU A 262 13.56 0.10 19.88
CA LEU A 262 13.76 -0.69 21.07
C LEU A 262 13.86 0.17 22.34
N GLU A 263 14.59 1.29 22.30
CA GLU A 263 14.70 2.23 23.41
C GLU A 263 13.34 2.85 23.76
N ARG A 264 12.60 3.29 22.73
CA ARG A 264 11.26 3.87 22.91
C ARG A 264 10.31 2.88 23.57
N LEU A 265 10.23 1.66 23.02
CA LEU A 265 9.38 0.61 23.55
C LEU A 265 9.79 0.21 24.97
N SER A 266 11.09 0.05 25.22
CA SER A 266 11.61 -0.32 26.55
C SER A 266 11.26 0.72 27.62
N ARG A 267 11.46 2.01 27.34
CA ARG A 267 11.08 3.09 28.25
C ARG A 267 9.58 3.15 28.49
N TRP A 268 8.80 2.90 27.44
CA TRP A 268 7.34 2.90 27.54
C TRP A 268 6.83 1.78 28.43
N VAL A 269 7.25 0.54 28.17
CA VAL A 269 6.78 -0.65 28.93
C VAL A 269 7.29 -0.64 30.37
N ASN A 270 8.51 -0.18 30.63
CA ASN A 270 9.15 -0.14 31.95
C ASN A 270 8.88 1.17 32.71
N ARG A 271 8.00 2.05 32.21
CA ARG A 271 7.61 3.32 32.85
C ARG A 271 8.78 4.24 33.21
N GLY A 272 9.77 4.32 32.32
CA GLY A 272 10.94 5.20 32.47
C GLY A 272 12.12 4.60 33.24
N GLU A 273 11.98 3.41 33.78
CA GLU A 273 13.09 2.64 34.34
C GLU A 273 13.90 1.96 33.22
N ASP A 274 15.08 1.47 33.53
CA ASP A 274 16.13 1.00 32.60
C ASP A 274 15.64 0.24 31.36
N LEU A 275 16.50 0.19 30.35
CA LEU A 275 16.33 -0.62 29.15
C LEU A 275 15.86 -2.04 29.52
N ALA A 276 14.94 -2.61 28.76
CA ALA A 276 14.54 -4.00 28.89
C ALA A 276 15.75 -4.94 28.97
N ARG A 277 15.61 -6.06 29.63
CA ARG A 277 16.64 -7.10 29.60
C ARG A 277 16.92 -7.49 28.15
N ILE A 278 18.14 -7.19 27.69
CA ILE A 278 18.61 -7.54 26.35
C ILE A 278 19.17 -8.95 26.37
N ILE A 279 18.67 -9.80 25.48
CA ILE A 279 19.17 -11.16 25.24
C ILE A 279 19.67 -11.20 23.81
N GLU A 280 20.97 -11.37 23.60
CA GLU A 280 21.53 -11.57 22.26
C GLU A 280 21.54 -13.05 21.91
N TRP A 281 20.94 -13.40 20.77
CA TRP A 281 21.03 -14.76 20.24
C TRP A 281 22.25 -14.93 19.36
N GLU A 282 23.02 -15.96 19.68
CA GLU A 282 24.20 -16.35 18.90
C GLU A 282 23.85 -17.27 17.73
N GLU A 283 24.77 -17.37 16.77
CA GLU A 283 24.67 -18.19 15.56
C GLU A 283 24.83 -19.70 15.87
N SER A 284 23.89 -20.33 16.55
CA SER A 284 23.96 -21.79 16.73
C SER A 284 23.39 -22.59 15.55
N ASP A 285 22.45 -21.98 14.79
CA ASP A 285 21.75 -22.62 13.66
C ASP A 285 21.48 -21.56 12.57
N SER A 286 22.48 -21.29 11.73
CA SER A 286 22.34 -20.34 10.62
C SER A 286 21.69 -20.99 9.40
N LEU A 287 20.82 -20.27 8.71
CA LEU A 287 20.32 -20.64 7.38
C LEU A 287 21.36 -20.36 6.28
N PHE A 288 22.35 -19.54 6.59
CA PHE A 288 23.35 -19.02 5.66
C PHE A 288 24.67 -19.76 5.81
N ASP A 289 25.35 -19.97 4.70
CA ASP A 289 26.67 -20.53 4.69
C ASP A 289 27.78 -19.49 5.02
N ASP A 290 29.02 -19.93 4.94
CA ASP A 290 30.16 -19.12 5.35
C ASP A 290 30.42 -17.92 4.43
N GLU A 291 30.07 -17.99 3.12
CA GLU A 291 30.21 -16.85 2.21
C GLU A 291 29.28 -15.70 2.61
N PHE A 292 28.00 -15.98 2.87
CA PHE A 292 27.07 -14.96 3.33
C PHE A 292 27.43 -14.38 4.70
N LYS A 293 27.94 -15.22 5.63
CA LYS A 293 28.41 -14.76 6.94
C LYS A 293 29.63 -13.83 6.84
N GLU A 294 30.58 -14.11 5.92
CA GLU A 294 31.70 -13.23 5.70
C GLU A 294 31.28 -11.87 5.10
N VAL A 295 30.29 -11.87 4.18
CA VAL A 295 29.71 -10.64 3.65
C VAL A 295 28.93 -9.88 4.74
N GLU A 296 28.14 -10.56 5.56
CA GLU A 296 27.47 -9.98 6.71
C GLU A 296 28.48 -9.32 7.66
N LYS A 297 29.53 -10.04 8.04
CA LYS A 297 30.58 -9.53 8.92
C LYS A 297 31.24 -8.28 8.35
N PHE A 298 31.65 -8.32 7.09
CA PHE A 298 32.22 -7.14 6.41
C PHE A 298 31.28 -5.94 6.44
N TRP A 299 29.99 -6.16 6.15
CA TRP A 299 29.01 -5.09 6.13
C TRP A 299 28.77 -4.50 7.52
N LEU A 300 28.67 -5.34 8.55
CA LEU A 300 28.52 -4.92 9.95
C LEU A 300 29.75 -4.17 10.47
N GLU A 301 30.94 -4.62 10.17
CA GLU A 301 32.19 -3.93 10.57
C GLU A 301 32.36 -2.54 9.91
N THR A 302 31.91 -2.42 8.66
CA THR A 302 32.07 -1.17 7.90
C THR A 302 30.98 -0.14 8.14
N ASN A 303 29.83 -0.53 8.74
CA ASN A 303 28.70 0.35 9.01
C ASN A 303 28.35 0.47 10.51
N GLY A 304 29.25 0.12 11.41
CA GLY A 304 29.08 0.31 12.85
C GLY A 304 28.24 -0.73 13.57
N GLY A 305 27.98 -1.90 12.94
CA GLY A 305 27.30 -3.02 13.60
C GLY A 305 28.19 -3.95 14.42
N LEU A 306 29.50 -3.96 14.12
CA LEU A 306 30.53 -4.73 14.81
C LEU A 306 31.83 -3.90 14.96
N PRO A 307 32.70 -4.23 15.94
CA PRO A 307 34.02 -3.64 16.03
C PRO A 307 34.82 -3.89 14.75
N LYS A 308 35.50 -2.84 14.26
CA LYS A 308 36.41 -2.97 13.10
C LYS A 308 37.56 -3.89 13.43
N VAL A 309 37.63 -5.01 12.74
CA VAL A 309 38.83 -5.88 12.77
C VAL A 309 39.80 -5.38 11.70
N LYS A 310 41.06 -5.13 12.07
CA LYS A 310 42.11 -4.81 11.10
C LYS A 310 42.36 -6.07 10.25
N THR A 311 41.64 -6.23 9.17
CA THR A 311 41.93 -7.26 8.16
C THR A 311 43.04 -6.76 7.25
N PRO A 312 44.12 -7.49 7.05
CA PRO A 312 45.10 -7.16 6.03
C PRO A 312 44.45 -7.37 4.65
N ALA A 313 44.18 -6.28 3.96
CA ALA A 313 43.77 -6.34 2.57
C ALA A 313 44.91 -6.87 1.71
N LYS A 314 44.96 -8.16 1.43
CA LYS A 314 45.95 -8.66 0.48
C LYS A 314 45.35 -9.31 -0.76
N ASP A 315 44.28 -10.06 -0.66
CA ASP A 315 43.61 -10.66 -1.83
C ASP A 315 42.13 -10.60 -1.65
N LYS A 316 41.38 -10.36 -2.74
CA LYS A 316 39.91 -10.40 -2.72
C LYS A 316 39.47 -11.83 -2.42
N LEU A 317 38.50 -11.97 -1.55
CA LEU A 317 37.87 -13.26 -1.29
C LEU A 317 36.91 -13.63 -2.45
N PRO A 318 37.14 -14.74 -3.15
CA PRO A 318 36.21 -15.16 -4.20
C PRO A 318 34.91 -15.65 -3.56
N LEU A 319 33.78 -15.18 -4.09
CA LEU A 319 32.44 -15.65 -3.72
C LEU A 319 31.82 -16.36 -4.93
N GLN A 320 31.21 -17.50 -4.71
CA GLN A 320 30.53 -18.29 -5.75
C GLN A 320 29.00 -18.11 -5.72
N LYS A 321 28.47 -17.78 -4.55
CA LYS A 321 27.02 -17.67 -4.31
C LYS A 321 26.47 -16.26 -4.42
N ILE A 322 27.34 -15.28 -4.52
CA ILE A 322 26.97 -13.87 -4.75
C ILE A 322 27.62 -13.43 -6.05
N THR A 323 26.83 -13.00 -7.00
CA THR A 323 27.29 -12.59 -8.33
C THR A 323 26.77 -11.20 -8.67
N PHE A 324 27.54 -10.46 -9.48
CA PHE A 324 27.13 -9.14 -9.95
C PHE A 324 27.22 -9.05 -11.47
N THR A 325 26.13 -8.65 -12.13
CA THR A 325 26.04 -8.52 -13.57
C THR A 325 25.62 -7.10 -13.97
N LYS A 326 26.23 -6.58 -15.03
CA LYS A 326 25.83 -5.33 -15.69
C LYS A 326 25.09 -5.62 -16.98
N TYR A 327 23.97 -4.96 -17.17
CA TYR A 327 23.18 -5.04 -18.39
C TYR A 327 23.20 -3.69 -19.12
N THR A 328 22.91 -3.69 -20.42
CA THR A 328 22.93 -2.47 -21.25
C THR A 328 21.86 -1.48 -20.79
N ASP A 329 20.65 -1.99 -20.53
CA ASP A 329 19.51 -1.20 -20.05
C ASP A 329 18.60 -2.00 -19.11
N GLU A 330 17.60 -1.34 -18.51
CA GLU A 330 16.66 -1.98 -17.58
C GLU A 330 15.84 -3.08 -18.24
N ARG A 331 15.54 -2.95 -19.53
CA ARG A 331 14.73 -3.94 -20.25
C ARG A 331 15.49 -5.24 -20.42
N GLU A 332 16.76 -5.17 -20.83
CA GLU A 332 17.64 -6.34 -20.90
C GLU A 332 17.82 -6.97 -19.52
N GLU A 333 18.03 -6.15 -18.48
CA GLU A 333 18.18 -6.63 -17.11
C GLU A 333 16.99 -7.50 -16.68
N TYR A 334 15.76 -7.03 -16.85
CA TYR A 334 14.56 -7.81 -16.52
C TYR A 334 14.38 -9.04 -17.42
N GLN A 335 14.55 -8.90 -18.73
CA GLN A 335 14.38 -10.00 -19.69
C GLN A 335 15.34 -11.15 -19.39
N GLU A 336 16.61 -10.87 -19.16
CA GLU A 336 17.60 -11.88 -18.82
C GLU A 336 17.35 -12.50 -17.43
N THR A 337 16.89 -11.70 -16.45
CA THR A 337 16.47 -12.20 -15.14
C THR A 337 15.34 -13.22 -15.29
N PHE A 338 14.29 -12.89 -16.04
CA PHE A 338 13.14 -13.80 -16.24
C PHE A 338 13.55 -15.04 -17.04
N ALA A 339 14.39 -14.89 -18.07
CA ALA A 339 14.92 -16.03 -18.83
C ALA A 339 15.75 -16.97 -17.96
N GLN A 340 16.57 -16.43 -17.07
CA GLN A 340 17.37 -17.22 -16.12
C GLN A 340 16.48 -17.95 -15.12
N ILE A 341 15.48 -17.30 -14.54
CA ILE A 341 14.52 -17.92 -13.63
C ILE A 341 13.79 -19.08 -14.31
N LYS A 342 13.26 -18.85 -15.53
CA LYS A 342 12.57 -19.90 -16.28
C LYS A 342 13.46 -21.10 -16.52
N ARG A 343 14.72 -20.90 -16.89
CA ARG A 343 15.72 -21.95 -17.13
C ARG A 343 15.97 -22.76 -15.87
N MET A 344 16.25 -22.11 -14.73
CA MET A 344 16.50 -22.79 -13.45
C MET A 344 15.35 -23.69 -13.01
N VAL A 345 14.11 -23.20 -13.19
CA VAL A 345 12.92 -23.99 -12.83
C VAL A 345 12.71 -25.15 -13.81
N GLN A 346 12.96 -24.95 -15.12
CA GLN A 346 12.86 -26.03 -16.13
C GLN A 346 13.91 -27.11 -15.94
N GLU A 347 15.12 -26.76 -15.50
CA GLU A 347 16.18 -27.70 -15.16
C GLU A 347 15.91 -28.45 -13.85
N GLY A 348 14.86 -28.06 -13.11
CA GLY A 348 14.40 -28.72 -11.89
C GLY A 348 15.25 -28.43 -10.66
N GLU A 349 16.09 -27.41 -10.71
CA GLU A 349 16.97 -27.00 -9.60
C GLU A 349 16.16 -26.40 -8.45
N VAL A 350 15.15 -25.57 -8.78
CA VAL A 350 14.35 -24.82 -7.82
C VAL A 350 12.89 -24.70 -8.28
N ARG A 351 12.01 -24.27 -7.38
CA ARG A 351 10.61 -23.94 -7.66
C ARG A 351 10.42 -22.43 -7.63
N TYR A 352 9.38 -21.92 -8.28
CA TYR A 352 9.08 -20.48 -8.30
C TYR A 352 8.98 -19.87 -6.91
N LYS A 353 8.34 -20.56 -5.96
CA LYS A 353 8.22 -20.11 -4.56
C LYS A 353 9.55 -19.96 -3.82
N ASP A 354 10.62 -20.61 -4.31
CA ASP A 354 11.96 -20.55 -3.72
C ASP A 354 12.76 -19.34 -4.24
N ILE A 355 12.20 -18.59 -5.20
CA ILE A 355 12.84 -17.46 -5.89
C ILE A 355 12.09 -16.16 -5.57
N GLN A 356 12.83 -15.05 -5.48
CA GLN A 356 12.26 -13.70 -5.42
C GLN A 356 13.07 -12.72 -6.26
N ILE A 357 12.39 -11.68 -6.77
CA ILE A 357 12.99 -10.49 -7.38
C ILE A 357 12.78 -9.33 -6.43
N LEU A 358 13.86 -8.61 -6.11
CA LEU A 358 13.86 -7.40 -5.31
C LEU A 358 14.24 -6.20 -6.17
N GLY A 359 13.37 -5.20 -6.25
CA GLY A 359 13.62 -3.97 -6.98
C GLY A 359 13.09 -2.74 -6.23
N ARG A 360 13.53 -1.54 -6.59
CA ARG A 360 13.04 -0.31 -5.94
C ARG A 360 12.03 0.46 -6.78
N ASN A 361 12.19 0.47 -8.09
CA ASN A 361 11.33 1.20 -9.01
C ASN A 361 10.37 0.25 -9.73
N LEU A 362 9.79 -0.69 -8.98
CA LEU A 362 8.90 -1.70 -9.56
C LEU A 362 7.59 -1.10 -10.06
N GLU A 363 7.10 -0.03 -9.42
CA GLU A 363 5.87 0.67 -9.82
C GLU A 363 5.97 1.24 -11.24
N GLU A 364 7.11 1.86 -11.59
CA GLU A 364 7.38 2.38 -12.94
C GLU A 364 7.37 1.27 -14.00
N ASN A 365 7.72 0.04 -13.60
CA ASN A 365 7.87 -1.12 -14.48
C ASN A 365 6.72 -2.13 -14.35
N HIS A 366 5.65 -1.82 -13.61
CA HIS A 366 4.59 -2.78 -13.28
C HIS A 366 4.01 -3.50 -14.51
N LEU A 367 3.51 -2.74 -15.49
CA LEU A 367 2.94 -3.31 -16.74
C LEU A 367 3.96 -4.13 -17.54
N PHE A 368 5.22 -3.73 -17.50
CA PHE A 368 6.29 -4.47 -18.16
C PHE A 368 6.57 -5.80 -17.47
N LEU A 369 6.60 -5.81 -16.14
CA LEU A 369 6.75 -7.01 -15.31
C LEU A 369 5.58 -8.00 -15.52
N GLU A 370 4.34 -7.51 -15.56
CA GLU A 370 3.18 -8.35 -15.89
C GLU A 370 3.30 -8.95 -17.30
N SER A 371 3.76 -8.16 -18.27
CA SER A 371 3.99 -8.65 -19.62
C SER A 371 5.05 -9.74 -19.67
N LEU A 372 6.13 -9.62 -18.89
CA LEU A 372 7.18 -10.64 -18.80
C LEU A 372 6.68 -11.92 -18.12
N LEU A 373 5.91 -11.81 -17.03
CA LEU A 373 5.28 -12.99 -16.41
C LEU A 373 4.46 -13.78 -17.43
N LYS A 374 3.63 -13.09 -18.23
CA LYS A 374 2.83 -13.72 -19.30
C LYS A 374 3.69 -14.26 -20.42
N GLN A 375 4.69 -13.51 -20.90
CA GLN A 375 5.56 -13.89 -22.00
C GLN A 375 6.38 -15.17 -21.69
N TYR A 376 6.89 -15.28 -20.44
CA TYR A 376 7.68 -16.41 -20.02
C TYR A 376 6.83 -17.54 -19.40
N ASP A 377 5.51 -17.35 -19.32
CA ASP A 377 4.60 -18.30 -18.66
C ASP A 377 5.12 -18.68 -17.25
N ILE A 378 5.34 -17.65 -16.44
CA ILE A 378 5.80 -17.76 -15.04
C ILE A 378 4.65 -17.37 -14.13
N PRO A 379 4.19 -18.28 -13.24
CA PRO A 379 3.28 -17.90 -12.19
C PRO A 379 4.01 -16.97 -11.22
N GLY A 380 3.57 -15.73 -11.11
CA GLY A 380 4.24 -14.73 -10.28
C GLY A 380 3.26 -13.79 -9.63
N PHE A 381 3.62 -13.37 -8.43
CA PHE A 381 2.93 -12.35 -7.64
C PHE A 381 3.79 -11.10 -7.54
N ILE A 382 3.26 -9.99 -8.03
CA ILE A 382 3.89 -8.68 -7.90
C ILE A 382 3.29 -8.01 -6.67
N ASP A 383 4.10 -7.93 -5.61
CA ASP A 383 3.72 -7.32 -4.33
C ASP A 383 3.88 -5.80 -4.41
N LEU A 384 3.05 -5.19 -5.23
CA LEU A 384 2.95 -3.75 -5.37
C LEU A 384 1.57 -3.27 -4.94
N SER A 385 1.55 -2.07 -4.45
CA SER A 385 0.33 -1.37 -4.08
C SER A 385 -0.32 -0.81 -5.35
N ASP A 386 -1.33 -1.50 -5.88
CA ASP A 386 -2.06 -1.06 -7.07
C ASP A 386 -3.25 -0.18 -6.67
N SER A 387 -3.25 1.05 -7.14
CA SER A 387 -4.28 2.05 -6.82
C SER A 387 -5.57 1.77 -7.62
N MET A 388 -6.71 2.12 -7.04
CA MET A 388 -8.00 1.98 -7.72
C MET A 388 -8.27 3.08 -8.77
N GLU A 389 -7.37 4.07 -8.87
CA GLU A 389 -7.52 5.26 -9.72
C GLU A 389 -7.77 4.95 -11.21
N HIS A 390 -7.22 3.84 -11.70
CA HIS A 390 -7.31 3.50 -13.14
C HIS A 390 -8.48 2.57 -13.49
N HIS A 391 -9.40 2.32 -12.54
CA HIS A 391 -10.55 1.46 -12.82
C HIS A 391 -11.54 2.14 -13.78
N PRO A 392 -12.18 1.41 -14.74
CA PRO A 392 -13.11 1.98 -15.70
C PRO A 392 -14.30 2.75 -15.11
N ILE A 393 -14.73 2.45 -13.89
CA ILE A 393 -15.78 3.23 -13.21
C ILE A 393 -15.41 4.71 -13.11
N ILE A 394 -14.14 5.02 -12.86
CA ILE A 394 -13.66 6.40 -12.74
C ILE A 394 -13.74 7.09 -14.08
N GLN A 395 -13.38 6.38 -15.16
CA GLN A 395 -13.54 6.90 -16.53
C GLN A 395 -15.00 7.21 -16.86
N VAL A 396 -15.96 6.39 -16.38
CA VAL A 396 -17.40 6.67 -16.52
C VAL A 396 -17.80 7.96 -15.82
N LEU A 397 -17.32 8.15 -14.58
CA LEU A 397 -17.61 9.36 -13.80
C LEU A 397 -17.00 10.61 -14.46
N ASP A 398 -15.75 10.52 -14.92
CA ASP A 398 -15.08 11.59 -15.66
C ASP A 398 -15.82 11.94 -16.95
N ALA A 399 -16.23 10.94 -17.70
CA ALA A 399 -16.98 11.15 -18.95
C ALA A 399 -18.32 11.84 -18.68
N LEU A 400 -19.06 11.45 -17.64
CA LEU A 400 -20.31 12.10 -17.24
C LEU A 400 -20.09 13.56 -16.84
N TYR A 401 -19.05 13.82 -16.00
CA TYR A 401 -18.69 15.18 -15.63
C TYR A 401 -18.30 16.03 -16.86
N ASN A 402 -17.47 15.49 -17.76
CA ASN A 402 -17.01 16.17 -18.95
C ASN A 402 -18.15 16.43 -19.96
N ILE A 403 -19.09 15.50 -20.16
CA ILE A 403 -20.28 15.70 -20.99
C ILE A 403 -21.11 16.88 -20.47
N TRP A 404 -21.30 16.98 -19.17
CA TRP A 404 -21.99 18.08 -18.53
C TRP A 404 -21.20 19.40 -18.65
N GLN A 405 -19.91 19.41 -18.33
CA GLN A 405 -19.06 20.60 -18.24
C GLN A 405 -18.73 21.18 -19.62
N TYR A 406 -18.50 20.33 -20.63
CA TYR A 406 -18.00 20.73 -21.94
C TYR A 406 -19.02 20.58 -23.07
N ASP A 407 -20.30 20.57 -22.74
CA ASP A 407 -21.41 20.56 -23.69
C ASP A 407 -21.30 19.48 -24.77
N TRP A 408 -21.31 18.20 -24.34
CA TRP A 408 -21.46 17.02 -25.23
C TRP A 408 -20.39 16.91 -26.34
N ARG A 409 -19.11 17.07 -26.00
CA ARG A 409 -18.01 16.83 -26.94
C ARG A 409 -17.98 15.35 -27.36
N TYR A 410 -17.64 15.12 -28.62
CA TYR A 410 -17.48 13.77 -29.19
C TYR A 410 -16.61 12.86 -28.30
N ALA A 411 -15.43 13.34 -27.92
CA ALA A 411 -14.48 12.53 -27.13
C ALA A 411 -15.06 12.05 -25.79
N ASP A 412 -15.84 12.89 -25.10
CA ASP A 412 -16.40 12.58 -23.80
C ASP A 412 -17.56 11.59 -23.92
N ILE A 413 -18.41 11.76 -24.93
CA ILE A 413 -19.51 10.83 -25.21
C ILE A 413 -18.94 9.44 -25.58
N MET A 414 -17.94 9.40 -26.46
CA MET A 414 -17.34 8.13 -26.87
C MET A 414 -16.54 7.48 -25.72
N SER A 415 -15.93 8.27 -24.85
CA SER A 415 -15.30 7.76 -23.61
C SER A 415 -16.33 7.05 -22.70
N LEU A 416 -17.51 7.64 -22.53
CA LEU A 416 -18.61 7.04 -21.76
C LEU A 416 -19.09 5.73 -22.41
N LEU A 417 -19.45 5.78 -23.70
CA LEU A 417 -20.06 4.63 -24.38
C LEU A 417 -19.07 3.47 -24.59
N ARG A 418 -17.80 3.78 -24.90
CA ARG A 418 -16.73 2.76 -25.06
C ARG A 418 -16.20 2.18 -23.76
N SER A 419 -16.61 2.72 -22.63
CA SER A 419 -16.28 2.12 -21.33
C SER A 419 -16.84 0.70 -21.18
N GLU A 420 -17.93 0.39 -21.90
CA GLU A 420 -18.69 -0.86 -21.78
C GLU A 420 -19.30 -1.09 -20.38
N TYR A 421 -19.47 0.00 -19.63
CA TYR A 421 -20.09 -0.03 -18.31
C TYR A 421 -21.51 0.56 -18.29
N VAL A 422 -22.01 1.06 -19.43
CA VAL A 422 -23.30 1.77 -19.50
C VAL A 422 -24.13 1.39 -20.73
N LEU A 423 -25.46 1.44 -20.62
CA LEU A 423 -26.47 1.39 -21.70
C LEU A 423 -26.59 0.10 -22.52
N TRP A 424 -25.84 -0.95 -22.25
CA TRP A 424 -25.90 -2.17 -23.06
C TRP A 424 -26.82 -3.27 -22.48
N HIS A 425 -27.25 -3.15 -21.23
CA HIS A 425 -28.27 -4.01 -20.64
C HIS A 425 -29.65 -3.59 -21.13
N LYS A 426 -30.29 -4.42 -21.90
CA LYS A 426 -31.61 -4.10 -22.52
C LYS A 426 -32.76 -4.93 -21.99
N ASP A 427 -32.52 -6.20 -21.72
CA ASP A 427 -33.53 -7.16 -21.25
C ASP A 427 -32.87 -8.30 -20.46
N ASP A 428 -33.70 -9.06 -19.73
CA ASP A 428 -33.29 -10.22 -18.94
C ASP A 428 -33.34 -11.54 -19.71
N GLU A 429 -33.87 -11.55 -20.96
CA GLU A 429 -34.09 -12.75 -21.74
C GLU A 429 -32.89 -13.06 -22.65
N THR A 430 -32.24 -12.03 -23.20
CA THR A 430 -31.11 -12.18 -24.11
C THR A 430 -29.82 -12.35 -23.30
N PRO A 431 -28.92 -13.31 -23.67
CA PRO A 431 -27.62 -13.44 -22.98
C PRO A 431 -26.82 -12.13 -22.98
N LEU A 432 -26.26 -11.77 -21.83
CA LEU A 432 -25.55 -10.51 -21.65
C LEU A 432 -24.40 -10.33 -22.66
N LYS A 433 -23.70 -11.40 -23.00
CA LYS A 433 -22.65 -11.38 -24.01
C LYS A 433 -23.16 -10.96 -25.39
N ASP A 434 -24.37 -11.42 -25.76
CA ASP A 434 -24.95 -11.09 -27.05
C ASP A 434 -25.46 -9.65 -27.07
N GLN A 435 -26.02 -9.17 -25.95
CA GLN A 435 -26.40 -7.76 -25.78
C GLN A 435 -25.18 -6.83 -25.89
N LEU A 436 -24.06 -7.16 -25.24
CA LEU A 436 -22.83 -6.37 -25.34
C LEU A 436 -22.28 -6.36 -26.78
N GLN A 437 -22.33 -7.49 -27.49
CA GLN A 437 -21.90 -7.56 -28.87
C GLN A 437 -22.77 -6.70 -29.80
N ALA A 438 -24.09 -6.75 -29.60
CA ALA A 438 -25.04 -5.92 -30.33
C ALA A 438 -24.82 -4.42 -30.05
N PHE A 439 -24.54 -4.07 -28.81
CA PHE A 439 -24.23 -2.70 -28.41
C PHE A 439 -22.93 -2.20 -29.07
N ARG A 440 -21.86 -3.00 -29.08
CA ARG A 440 -20.60 -2.68 -29.76
C ARG A 440 -20.83 -2.37 -31.25
N GLN A 441 -21.63 -3.21 -31.93
CA GLN A 441 -21.97 -2.97 -33.32
C GLN A 441 -22.78 -1.67 -33.50
N GLN A 442 -23.77 -1.43 -32.65
CA GLN A 442 -24.57 -0.19 -32.69
C GLN A 442 -23.71 1.04 -32.45
N LEU A 443 -22.73 0.95 -31.53
CA LEU A 443 -21.80 2.02 -31.22
C LEU A 443 -20.88 2.34 -32.41
N ASP A 444 -20.29 1.33 -33.06
CA ASP A 444 -19.43 1.51 -34.24
C ASP A 444 -20.22 2.15 -35.41
N GLU A 445 -21.45 1.69 -35.64
CA GLU A 445 -22.34 2.28 -36.64
C GLU A 445 -22.70 3.74 -36.27
N THR A 446 -22.96 4.03 -35.01
CA THR A 446 -23.25 5.39 -34.50
C THR A 446 -22.05 6.32 -34.66
N GLU A 447 -20.86 5.86 -34.31
CA GLU A 447 -19.62 6.63 -34.46
C GLU A 447 -19.36 7.00 -35.92
N THR A 448 -19.64 6.08 -36.86
CA THR A 448 -19.53 6.37 -38.31
C THR A 448 -20.43 7.54 -38.69
N VAL A 449 -21.67 7.58 -38.19
CA VAL A 449 -22.63 8.69 -38.43
C VAL A 449 -22.13 10.00 -37.81
N ILE A 450 -21.61 9.94 -36.60
CA ILE A 450 -21.07 11.10 -35.88
C ILE A 450 -19.89 11.72 -36.65
N LEU A 451 -18.90 10.89 -37.02
CA LEU A 451 -17.70 11.34 -37.69
C LEU A 451 -17.97 11.87 -39.10
N ALA A 452 -18.88 11.24 -39.85
CA ALA A 452 -19.24 11.69 -41.20
C ALA A 452 -19.87 13.09 -41.23
N ASN A 453 -20.55 13.50 -40.17
CA ASN A 453 -21.30 14.75 -40.10
C ASN A 453 -20.80 15.73 -39.02
N GLY A 454 -19.83 15.34 -38.18
CA GLY A 454 -19.32 16.16 -37.07
C GLY A 454 -20.35 16.44 -36.00
N TYR A 455 -21.15 15.43 -35.63
CA TYR A 455 -22.19 15.61 -34.61
C TYR A 455 -21.61 15.67 -33.20
N GLU A 456 -21.61 16.87 -32.61
CA GLU A 456 -21.20 17.14 -31.22
C GLU A 456 -22.01 18.31 -30.64
N GLY A 457 -21.91 18.54 -29.34
CA GLY A 457 -22.52 19.67 -28.66
C GLY A 457 -24.03 19.70 -28.78
N TYR A 458 -24.57 20.86 -29.10
CA TYR A 458 -26.02 21.12 -29.29
C TYR A 458 -26.71 20.16 -30.25
N GLN A 459 -26.00 19.54 -31.21
CA GLN A 459 -26.58 18.59 -32.17
C GLN A 459 -27.05 17.28 -31.50
N TRP A 460 -26.54 16.96 -30.33
CA TRP A 460 -27.02 15.85 -29.53
C TRP A 460 -28.34 16.17 -28.82
N THR A 461 -28.50 17.40 -28.35
CA THR A 461 -29.57 17.78 -27.42
C THR A 461 -30.74 18.53 -28.07
N ASN A 462 -30.62 18.95 -29.33
CA ASN A 462 -31.62 19.79 -30.03
C ASN A 462 -32.88 19.07 -30.50
N GLY A 463 -32.95 17.73 -30.36
CA GLY A 463 -34.10 16.90 -30.79
C GLY A 463 -34.30 16.81 -32.30
N LYS A 464 -33.43 17.38 -33.12
CA LYS A 464 -33.56 17.29 -34.57
C LYS A 464 -33.02 15.94 -35.06
N PRO A 465 -33.66 15.35 -36.10
CA PRO A 465 -33.15 14.12 -36.69
C PRO A 465 -31.77 14.34 -37.31
N TRP A 466 -30.89 13.36 -37.14
CA TRP A 466 -29.60 13.33 -37.80
C TRP A 466 -29.77 12.93 -39.29
N ALA A 467 -28.73 13.18 -40.09
CA ALA A 467 -28.65 12.74 -41.49
C ALA A 467 -27.40 11.90 -41.66
N TYR A 468 -27.44 10.92 -42.51
CA TYR A 468 -26.28 10.13 -42.90
C TYR A 468 -26.44 9.68 -44.33
N VAL A 469 -25.47 10.04 -45.19
CA VAL A 469 -25.43 9.61 -46.59
C VAL A 469 -23.97 9.21 -46.85
N GLU A 470 -23.76 7.94 -47.13
CA GLU A 470 -22.48 7.45 -47.62
C GLU A 470 -22.46 7.57 -49.15
N ASP A 471 -21.46 8.23 -49.72
CA ASP A 471 -21.29 8.35 -51.17
C ASP A 471 -21.02 6.97 -51.77
N SER A 472 -21.95 6.44 -52.56
CA SER A 472 -21.73 5.20 -53.30
C SER A 472 -20.91 5.46 -54.58
N ILE A 473 -19.82 4.72 -54.74
CA ILE A 473 -18.95 4.80 -55.92
C ILE A 473 -19.59 4.08 -57.13
N ASP A 474 -20.61 3.26 -56.92
CA ASP A 474 -21.26 2.49 -57.96
C ASP A 474 -22.75 2.88 -58.15
N GLU A 475 -23.15 3.36 -59.34
CA GLU A 475 -24.51 3.77 -59.67
C GLU A 475 -25.54 2.63 -59.61
N ASP A 476 -25.15 1.35 -59.72
CA ASP A 476 -26.03 0.18 -59.68
C ASP A 476 -26.36 -0.35 -58.26
N SER A 477 -25.70 0.14 -57.22
CA SER A 477 -25.87 -0.30 -55.81
C SER A 477 -26.71 0.65 -54.93
N THR A 478 -27.34 1.66 -55.51
CA THR A 478 -27.98 2.79 -54.81
C THR A 478 -29.16 2.39 -53.89
N VAL A 479 -29.92 1.36 -54.22
CA VAL A 479 -31.12 0.94 -53.44
C VAL A 479 -30.68 0.20 -52.16
N GLU A 480 -29.77 -0.76 -52.22
CA GLU A 480 -29.26 -1.50 -51.06
C GLU A 480 -28.45 -0.61 -50.12
N VAL A 481 -27.62 0.30 -50.65
CA VAL A 481 -26.89 1.28 -49.88
C VAL A 481 -27.81 2.25 -49.16
N THR A 482 -28.93 2.68 -49.76
CA THR A 482 -29.91 3.58 -49.14
C THR A 482 -30.63 2.89 -47.96
N ASP A 483 -31.01 1.62 -48.07
CA ASP A 483 -31.64 0.88 -47.01
C ASP A 483 -30.67 0.63 -45.85
N LYS A 484 -29.42 0.26 -46.12
CA LYS A 484 -28.41 0.08 -45.09
C LYS A 484 -28.11 1.40 -44.33
N ASN A 485 -27.93 2.50 -45.08
CA ASN A 485 -27.65 3.82 -44.48
C ASN A 485 -28.85 4.27 -43.57
N THR A 486 -30.08 3.97 -44.01
CA THR A 486 -31.25 4.25 -43.20
C THR A 486 -31.28 3.45 -41.90
N GLN A 487 -30.87 2.16 -41.93
CA GLN A 487 -30.79 1.33 -40.72
C GLN A 487 -29.70 1.80 -39.78
N ILE A 488 -28.49 2.14 -40.29
CA ILE A 488 -27.40 2.70 -39.49
C ILE A 488 -27.85 4.00 -38.82
N LEU A 489 -28.48 4.90 -39.59
CA LEU A 489 -28.98 6.16 -39.05
C LEU A 489 -30.05 5.96 -37.96
N LEU A 490 -30.99 5.01 -38.13
CA LEU A 490 -32.02 4.71 -37.12
C LEU A 490 -31.38 4.23 -35.82
N LYS A 491 -30.40 3.30 -35.89
CA LYS A 491 -29.69 2.81 -34.71
C LYS A 491 -28.89 3.92 -34.03
N ALA A 492 -28.25 4.80 -34.80
CA ALA A 492 -27.50 5.94 -34.26
C ALA A 492 -28.43 6.94 -33.55
N GLN A 493 -29.62 7.20 -34.11
CA GLN A 493 -30.62 8.05 -33.48
C GLN A 493 -31.21 7.41 -32.22
N GLU A 494 -31.44 6.11 -32.23
CA GLU A 494 -31.92 5.36 -31.07
C GLU A 494 -30.93 5.47 -29.89
N LEU A 495 -29.63 5.23 -30.13
CA LEU A 495 -28.62 5.35 -29.08
C LEU A 495 -28.51 6.78 -28.58
N ARG A 496 -28.55 7.79 -29.49
CA ARG A 496 -28.56 9.21 -29.09
C ARG A 496 -29.76 9.54 -28.20
N ASP A 497 -30.97 9.14 -28.64
CA ASP A 497 -32.21 9.46 -27.94
C ASP A 497 -32.28 8.74 -26.59
N GLU A 498 -31.78 7.51 -26.51
CA GLU A 498 -31.61 6.79 -25.25
C GLU A 498 -30.68 7.53 -24.28
N LEU A 499 -29.45 7.84 -24.73
CA LEU A 499 -28.49 8.53 -23.91
C LEU A 499 -29.00 9.89 -23.42
N THR A 500 -29.57 10.69 -24.32
CA THR A 500 -30.06 12.04 -24.00
C THR A 500 -31.28 11.98 -23.09
N SER A 501 -32.17 10.98 -23.25
CA SER A 501 -33.35 10.80 -22.39
C SER A 501 -33.00 10.50 -20.94
N VAL A 502 -31.83 9.89 -20.69
CA VAL A 502 -31.33 9.59 -19.35
C VAL A 502 -30.52 10.75 -18.81
N LEU A 503 -29.54 11.28 -19.57
CA LEU A 503 -28.59 12.27 -19.06
C LEU A 503 -29.21 13.65 -18.85
N LEU A 504 -30.03 14.17 -19.79
CA LEU A 504 -30.55 15.53 -19.70
C LEU A 504 -31.44 15.77 -18.46
N PRO A 505 -32.40 14.87 -18.13
CA PRO A 505 -33.18 15.06 -16.90
C PRO A 505 -32.34 14.92 -15.64
N ALA A 506 -31.30 14.05 -15.63
CA ALA A 506 -30.43 13.85 -14.49
C ALA A 506 -29.54 15.09 -14.25
N PHE A 507 -28.91 15.63 -15.28
CA PHE A 507 -28.09 16.84 -15.18
C PHE A 507 -28.94 18.04 -14.69
N LYS A 508 -30.15 18.19 -15.21
CA LYS A 508 -31.06 19.24 -14.74
C LYS A 508 -31.43 19.07 -13.25
N LYS A 509 -31.63 17.84 -12.77
CA LYS A 509 -31.89 17.57 -11.35
C LYS A 509 -30.65 17.85 -10.50
N LEU A 510 -29.46 17.49 -10.98
CA LEU A 510 -28.19 17.80 -10.30
C LEU A 510 -27.97 19.30 -10.13
N GLU A 511 -28.24 20.10 -11.17
CA GLU A 511 -28.16 21.57 -11.11
C GLU A 511 -29.20 22.20 -10.18
N GLN A 512 -30.34 21.55 -9.98
CA GLN A 512 -31.42 22.02 -9.13
C GLN A 512 -31.34 21.50 -7.70
N ALA A 513 -30.44 20.55 -7.41
CA ALA A 513 -30.28 19.99 -6.08
C ALA A 513 -29.91 21.08 -5.05
N ALA A 514 -30.66 21.17 -3.99
CA ALA A 514 -30.44 22.16 -2.94
C ALA A 514 -29.30 21.74 -2.02
N THR A 515 -29.07 20.44 -1.89
CA THR A 515 -28.06 19.85 -0.98
C THR A 515 -27.22 18.80 -1.70
N THR A 516 -26.06 18.55 -1.16
CA THR A 516 -25.16 17.48 -1.63
C THR A 516 -25.81 16.10 -1.52
N THR A 517 -26.59 15.85 -0.48
CA THR A 517 -27.34 14.60 -0.33
C THR A 517 -28.30 14.36 -1.49
N GLU A 518 -29.03 15.38 -1.90
CA GLU A 518 -29.93 15.30 -3.06
C GLU A 518 -29.15 15.05 -4.35
N ALA A 519 -28.06 15.79 -4.58
CA ALA A 519 -27.24 15.67 -5.78
C ALA A 519 -26.60 14.26 -5.90
N VAL A 520 -25.98 13.76 -4.85
CA VAL A 520 -25.35 12.42 -4.85
C VAL A 520 -26.39 11.32 -5.01
N THR A 521 -27.61 11.49 -4.44
CA THR A 521 -28.74 10.57 -4.67
C THR A 521 -29.16 10.55 -6.14
N VAL A 522 -29.25 11.70 -6.79
CA VAL A 522 -29.55 11.80 -8.24
C VAL A 522 -28.45 11.14 -9.07
N LEU A 523 -27.16 11.39 -8.72
CA LEU A 523 -26.02 10.77 -9.42
C LEU A 523 -26.05 9.24 -9.28
N TYR A 524 -26.27 8.71 -8.08
CA TYR A 524 -26.38 7.27 -7.87
C TYR A 524 -27.53 6.65 -8.68
N GLN A 525 -28.71 7.30 -8.69
CA GLN A 525 -29.84 6.87 -9.51
C GLN A 525 -29.53 6.91 -11.01
N LEU A 526 -28.78 7.93 -11.46
CA LEU A 526 -28.32 8.00 -12.85
C LEU A 526 -27.43 6.81 -13.20
N LEU A 527 -26.42 6.51 -12.37
CA LEU A 527 -25.50 5.40 -12.60
C LEU A 527 -26.22 4.05 -12.63
N THR A 528 -27.18 3.84 -11.73
CA THR A 528 -28.02 2.63 -11.73
C THR A 528 -28.92 2.57 -12.98
N THR A 529 -29.50 3.70 -13.42
CA THR A 529 -30.31 3.76 -14.65
C THR A 529 -29.48 3.46 -15.90
N LEU A 530 -28.20 3.86 -15.91
CA LEU A 530 -27.24 3.53 -16.95
C LEU A 530 -26.78 2.06 -16.92
N GLY A 531 -27.08 1.29 -15.87
CA GLY A 531 -26.72 -0.12 -15.69
C GLY A 531 -25.28 -0.34 -15.21
N LEU A 532 -24.67 0.64 -14.55
CA LEU A 532 -23.28 0.55 -14.07
C LEU A 532 -23.08 -0.60 -13.08
N ASP A 533 -23.99 -0.76 -12.13
CA ASP A 533 -23.94 -1.82 -11.12
C ASP A 533 -24.04 -3.24 -11.76
N GLN A 534 -24.89 -3.40 -12.76
CA GLN A 534 -25.03 -4.65 -13.52
C GLN A 534 -23.77 -4.94 -14.34
N SER A 535 -23.17 -3.91 -14.94
CA SER A 535 -21.93 -4.04 -15.72
C SER A 535 -20.74 -4.46 -14.83
N VAL A 536 -20.63 -3.93 -13.62
CA VAL A 536 -19.61 -4.37 -12.64
C VAL A 536 -19.76 -5.85 -12.30
N ILE A 537 -20.99 -6.31 -12.07
CA ILE A 537 -21.31 -7.72 -11.81
C ILE A 537 -20.94 -8.58 -13.02
N TYR A 538 -21.31 -8.15 -14.21
CA TYR A 538 -21.01 -8.88 -15.45
C TYR A 538 -19.48 -9.05 -15.65
N TRP A 539 -18.71 -7.99 -15.54
CA TRP A 539 -17.25 -8.05 -15.71
C TRP A 539 -16.56 -8.87 -14.63
N ARG A 540 -17.10 -8.85 -13.39
CA ARG A 540 -16.66 -9.76 -12.32
C ARG A 540 -16.87 -11.22 -12.71
N ASP A 541 -18.06 -11.56 -13.19
CA ASP A 541 -18.45 -12.93 -13.51
C ASP A 541 -17.67 -13.45 -14.73
N VAL A 542 -17.45 -12.63 -15.75
CA VAL A 542 -16.61 -12.96 -16.91
C VAL A 542 -15.18 -13.28 -16.45
N ALA A 543 -14.58 -12.44 -15.62
CA ALA A 543 -13.23 -12.69 -15.11
C ALA A 543 -13.16 -13.97 -14.28
N ALA A 544 -14.19 -14.24 -13.46
CA ALA A 544 -14.27 -15.47 -12.65
C ALA A 544 -14.41 -16.73 -13.53
N GLU A 545 -15.20 -16.69 -14.61
CA GLU A 545 -15.36 -17.80 -15.58
C GLU A 545 -14.06 -18.06 -16.35
N GLU A 546 -13.28 -17.03 -16.65
CA GLU A 546 -11.95 -17.15 -17.29
C GLU A 546 -10.87 -17.61 -16.30
N GLY A 547 -11.19 -17.72 -15.01
CA GLY A 547 -10.26 -18.12 -13.94
C GLY A 547 -9.39 -16.98 -13.41
N ASP A 548 -9.62 -15.74 -13.86
CA ASP A 548 -8.94 -14.54 -13.35
C ASP A 548 -9.64 -14.02 -12.08
N VAL A 549 -9.34 -14.71 -10.97
CA VAL A 549 -9.91 -14.39 -9.65
C VAL A 549 -9.47 -13.00 -9.17
N GLU A 550 -8.30 -12.54 -9.59
CA GLU A 550 -7.77 -11.24 -9.20
C GLU A 550 -8.60 -10.10 -9.81
N THR A 551 -8.81 -10.12 -11.13
CA THR A 551 -9.66 -9.14 -11.81
C THR A 551 -11.10 -9.19 -11.28
N ALA A 552 -11.64 -10.38 -11.00
CA ALA A 552 -12.97 -10.49 -10.40
C ALA A 552 -13.05 -9.79 -9.03
N ARG A 553 -12.06 -9.98 -8.16
CA ARG A 553 -11.99 -9.30 -6.85
C ARG A 553 -11.81 -7.78 -6.97
N ARG A 554 -11.07 -7.30 -7.98
CA ARG A 554 -10.90 -5.86 -8.23
C ARG A 554 -12.23 -5.19 -8.50
N GLN A 555 -13.15 -5.82 -9.24
CA GLN A 555 -14.49 -5.31 -9.49
C GLN A 555 -15.30 -5.14 -8.19
N GLU A 556 -15.27 -6.13 -7.29
CA GLU A 556 -15.98 -6.06 -6.02
C GLU A 556 -15.39 -4.99 -5.08
N GLN A 557 -14.06 -4.90 -5.02
CA GLN A 557 -13.39 -3.96 -4.14
C GLN A 557 -13.64 -2.51 -4.56
N VAL A 558 -13.53 -2.20 -5.87
CA VAL A 558 -13.74 -0.83 -6.36
C VAL A 558 -15.19 -0.39 -6.18
N TRP A 559 -16.16 -1.28 -6.39
CA TRP A 559 -17.56 -0.95 -6.17
C TRP A 559 -17.86 -0.66 -4.69
N SER A 560 -17.35 -1.51 -3.81
CA SER A 560 -17.49 -1.31 -2.36
C SER A 560 -16.84 0.00 -1.90
N GLU A 561 -15.68 0.33 -2.46
CA GLU A 561 -14.99 1.59 -2.16
C GLU A 561 -15.76 2.80 -2.69
N PHE A 562 -16.28 2.71 -3.91
CA PHE A 562 -17.11 3.77 -4.49
C PHE A 562 -18.30 4.11 -3.61
N ILE A 563 -19.07 3.10 -3.19
CA ILE A 563 -20.21 3.31 -2.28
C ILE A 563 -19.76 3.94 -0.97
N ARG A 564 -18.65 3.46 -0.39
CA ARG A 564 -18.11 4.03 0.85
C ARG A 564 -17.73 5.50 0.70
N LEU A 565 -17.08 5.88 -0.40
CA LEU A 565 -16.72 7.27 -0.67
C LEU A 565 -17.95 8.17 -0.85
N LEU A 566 -19.03 7.67 -1.48
CA LEU A 566 -20.30 8.39 -1.57
C LEU A 566 -20.94 8.61 -0.20
N ASP A 567 -20.97 7.58 0.64
CA ASP A 567 -21.52 7.66 1.99
C ASP A 567 -20.73 8.66 2.86
N GLU A 568 -19.39 8.61 2.81
CA GLU A 568 -18.53 9.55 3.52
C GLU A 568 -18.70 10.98 3.00
N TYR A 569 -18.84 11.16 1.68
CA TYR A 569 -19.08 12.47 1.09
C TYR A 569 -20.42 13.06 1.53
N ILE A 570 -21.48 12.27 1.52
CA ILE A 570 -22.80 12.67 2.06
C ILE A 570 -22.70 13.01 3.54
N TYR A 571 -21.98 12.22 4.32
CA TYR A 571 -21.83 12.45 5.74
C TYR A 571 -21.16 13.80 6.06
N ILE A 572 -20.09 14.14 5.31
CA ILE A 572 -19.28 15.36 5.56
C ILE A 572 -19.89 16.61 4.93
N PHE A 573 -20.48 16.50 3.74
CA PHE A 573 -20.95 17.63 2.95
C PHE A 573 -22.48 17.66 2.75
N GLY A 574 -23.23 16.71 3.31
CA GLY A 574 -24.63 16.46 2.95
C GLY A 574 -25.55 17.65 2.92
N ASP A 575 -25.42 18.57 3.90
CA ASP A 575 -26.23 19.78 4.01
C ASP A 575 -25.68 20.98 3.22
N LYS A 576 -24.46 20.86 2.63
CA LYS A 576 -23.84 21.93 1.84
C LYS A 576 -24.35 21.91 0.39
N SER A 577 -24.14 23.00 -0.33
CA SER A 577 -24.38 23.07 -1.76
C SER A 577 -23.44 22.10 -2.49
N PHE A 578 -23.95 21.38 -3.49
CA PHE A 578 -23.15 20.47 -4.30
C PHE A 578 -22.28 21.28 -5.29
N ASP A 579 -21.00 20.94 -5.33
CA ASP A 579 -20.05 21.40 -6.34
C ASP A 579 -19.43 20.18 -7.03
N TRP A 580 -19.73 20.01 -8.33
CA TRP A 580 -19.32 18.82 -9.04
C TRP A 580 -17.80 18.72 -9.24
N GLU A 581 -17.12 19.84 -9.45
CA GLU A 581 -15.65 19.87 -9.58
C GLU A 581 -14.96 19.40 -8.30
N THR A 582 -15.39 19.93 -7.14
CA THR A 582 -14.90 19.48 -5.82
C THR A 582 -15.22 17.99 -5.57
N PHE A 583 -16.42 17.55 -5.92
CA PHE A 583 -16.82 16.14 -5.78
C PHE A 583 -15.89 15.23 -6.57
N MET A 584 -15.64 15.51 -7.85
CA MET A 584 -14.75 14.71 -8.70
C MET A 584 -13.32 14.72 -8.16
N MET A 585 -12.79 15.88 -7.76
CA MET A 585 -11.46 15.98 -7.17
C MET A 585 -11.30 15.09 -5.93
N LEU A 586 -12.29 15.07 -5.04
CA LEU A 586 -12.25 14.27 -3.82
C LEU A 586 -12.43 12.78 -4.08
N LEU A 587 -13.28 12.40 -5.04
CA LEU A 587 -13.40 11.00 -5.47
C LEU A 587 -12.10 10.47 -6.07
N HIS A 588 -11.48 11.23 -6.98
CA HIS A 588 -10.18 10.86 -7.55
C HIS A 588 -9.14 10.67 -6.45
N THR A 589 -9.08 11.61 -5.50
CA THR A 589 -8.15 11.48 -4.35
C THR A 589 -8.45 10.22 -3.53
N GLY A 590 -9.72 9.92 -3.29
CA GLY A 590 -10.14 8.71 -2.56
C GLY A 590 -9.69 7.43 -3.25
N PHE A 591 -9.90 7.32 -4.56
CA PHE A 591 -9.49 6.16 -5.35
C PHE A 591 -7.96 6.04 -5.49
N GLU A 592 -7.24 7.15 -5.66
CA GLU A 592 -5.77 7.18 -5.71
C GLU A 592 -5.15 6.68 -4.41
N GLN A 593 -5.72 7.04 -3.27
CA GLN A 593 -5.24 6.64 -1.95
C GLN A 593 -5.69 5.23 -1.52
N THR A 594 -6.64 4.64 -2.23
CA THR A 594 -7.13 3.29 -1.96
C THR A 594 -6.51 2.29 -2.92
N HIS A 595 -5.99 1.21 -2.36
CA HIS A 595 -5.28 0.17 -3.11
C HIS A 595 -6.04 -1.15 -3.04
N TYR A 596 -5.90 -1.95 -4.10
CA TYR A 596 -6.45 -3.30 -4.10
C TYR A 596 -5.74 -4.18 -3.07
N ASN A 597 -6.51 -4.99 -2.36
CA ASN A 597 -5.96 -6.02 -1.50
C ASN A 597 -5.62 -7.24 -2.36
N LEU A 598 -4.38 -7.33 -2.78
CA LEU A 598 -3.87 -8.44 -3.56
C LEU A 598 -3.34 -9.55 -2.64
N ALA A 599 -3.50 -10.78 -3.03
CA ALA A 599 -2.96 -11.94 -2.35
C ALA A 599 -2.49 -12.96 -3.38
N PRO A 600 -1.39 -13.70 -3.11
CA PRO A 600 -0.92 -14.75 -4.01
C PRO A 600 -2.05 -15.71 -4.39
N SER A 601 -2.15 -16.03 -5.67
CA SER A 601 -3.22 -16.89 -6.21
C SER A 601 -2.90 -18.38 -6.01
N THR A 602 -1.62 -18.73 -5.98
CA THR A 602 -1.13 -20.12 -5.80
C THR A 602 0.00 -20.22 -4.77
N LEU A 603 0.34 -21.44 -4.36
CA LEU A 603 1.43 -21.68 -3.40
C LEU A 603 2.82 -21.76 -4.06
N ASP A 604 2.91 -21.80 -5.38
CA ASP A 604 4.17 -21.93 -6.12
C ASP A 604 4.31 -20.81 -7.15
N GLU A 605 4.56 -19.60 -6.64
CA GLU A 605 4.69 -18.37 -7.41
C GLU A 605 6.03 -17.69 -7.17
N LEU A 606 6.57 -17.07 -8.24
CA LEU A 606 7.67 -16.11 -8.14
C LEU A 606 7.19 -14.86 -7.41
N THR A 607 7.89 -14.44 -6.37
CA THR A 607 7.58 -13.20 -5.65
C THR A 607 8.41 -12.07 -6.21
N ILE A 608 7.77 -10.96 -6.61
CA ILE A 608 8.42 -9.71 -7.03
C ILE A 608 8.01 -8.64 -6.03
N THR A 609 8.93 -8.10 -5.25
CA THR A 609 8.63 -7.17 -4.16
C THR A 609 9.65 -6.05 -4.04
N GLY A 610 9.26 -4.96 -3.38
CA GLY A 610 10.11 -3.78 -3.17
C GLY A 610 11.24 -4.03 -2.17
N MET A 611 12.42 -3.46 -2.44
CA MET A 611 13.55 -3.46 -1.49
C MET A 611 13.25 -2.65 -0.22
N ASP A 612 12.34 -1.68 -0.29
CA ASP A 612 11.89 -0.88 0.85
C ASP A 612 10.95 -1.65 1.77
N SER A 613 10.37 -2.70 1.26
CA SER A 613 9.66 -3.70 2.05
C SER A 613 10.69 -4.50 2.87
N VAL A 614 11.11 -3.91 3.97
CA VAL A 614 12.15 -4.36 4.93
C VAL A 614 11.95 -5.78 5.48
N ARG A 615 11.08 -6.62 4.90
CA ARG A 615 10.36 -7.69 5.59
C ARG A 615 10.17 -8.95 4.76
N TYR A 616 11.02 -9.16 3.77
CA TYR A 616 10.99 -10.41 3.03
C TYR A 616 11.72 -11.51 3.83
N SER A 617 11.10 -12.68 3.87
CA SER A 617 11.80 -13.88 4.36
C SER A 617 12.87 -14.30 3.36
N PRO A 618 14.04 -14.74 3.81
CA PRO A 618 15.07 -15.24 2.91
C PRO A 618 14.51 -16.37 2.04
N LYS A 619 14.73 -16.28 0.73
CA LYS A 619 14.45 -17.33 -0.24
C LYS A 619 15.73 -18.11 -0.55
N LYS A 620 15.64 -19.21 -1.30
CA LYS A 620 16.85 -19.86 -1.77
C LYS A 620 17.64 -18.99 -2.72
N ILE A 621 16.93 -18.37 -3.66
CA ILE A 621 17.52 -17.51 -4.69
C ILE A 621 16.85 -16.15 -4.67
N THR A 622 17.67 -15.10 -4.71
CA THR A 622 17.22 -13.72 -4.84
C THR A 622 17.90 -13.03 -6.01
N PHE A 623 17.12 -12.36 -6.83
CA PHE A 623 17.57 -11.43 -7.85
C PHE A 623 17.32 -10.00 -7.36
N ALA A 624 18.37 -9.24 -7.13
CA ALA A 624 18.29 -7.84 -6.74
C ALA A 624 18.65 -6.97 -7.95
N VAL A 625 17.64 -6.34 -8.53
CA VAL A 625 17.74 -5.61 -9.79
C VAL A 625 17.79 -4.09 -9.60
N GLY A 626 18.32 -3.36 -10.56
CA GLY A 626 18.33 -1.89 -10.56
C GLY A 626 19.29 -1.28 -9.53
N LEU A 627 20.41 -1.93 -9.21
CA LEU A 627 21.37 -1.45 -8.19
C LEU A 627 22.27 -0.33 -8.72
N THR A 628 21.66 0.81 -9.05
CA THR A 628 22.33 2.02 -9.51
C THR A 628 22.43 3.09 -8.43
N GLN A 629 23.34 4.05 -8.62
CA GLN A 629 23.48 5.19 -7.72
C GLN A 629 22.21 6.07 -7.77
N GLY A 630 21.70 6.46 -6.60
CA GLY A 630 20.44 7.19 -6.47
C GLY A 630 19.22 6.29 -6.30
N VAL A 631 19.30 5.01 -6.73
CA VAL A 631 18.33 3.97 -6.42
C VAL A 631 18.72 3.19 -5.17
N MET A 632 19.99 2.79 -5.06
CA MET A 632 20.55 2.14 -3.88
C MET A 632 21.98 2.68 -3.59
N PRO A 633 22.21 3.49 -2.56
CA PRO A 633 21.19 4.09 -1.67
C PRO A 633 20.27 5.05 -2.40
N ARG A 634 19.04 5.18 -1.90
CA ARG A 634 18.06 6.12 -2.43
C ARG A 634 18.45 7.53 -2.04
N ASN A 635 18.34 8.48 -2.96
CA ASN A 635 18.34 9.89 -2.61
C ASN A 635 16.97 10.25 -2.03
N ILE A 636 16.96 10.76 -0.81
CA ILE A 636 15.73 11.16 -0.13
C ILE A 636 15.70 12.68 -0.10
N ASP A 637 14.79 13.25 -0.88
CA ASP A 637 14.55 14.68 -0.89
C ASP A 637 13.47 15.07 0.12
N GLU A 638 13.56 16.26 0.66
CA GLU A 638 12.53 16.82 1.53
C GLU A 638 11.33 17.26 0.68
N THR A 639 10.33 16.42 0.60
CA THR A 639 9.11 16.67 -0.22
C THR A 639 7.84 16.80 0.60
N GLY A 640 7.93 16.68 1.93
CA GLY A 640 6.80 16.74 2.85
C GLY A 640 6.31 18.15 3.12
N LEU A 641 5.01 18.29 3.45
CA LEU A 641 4.44 19.57 3.89
C LEU A 641 5.02 20.03 5.23
N LEU A 642 5.33 19.11 6.14
CA LEU A 642 6.07 19.37 7.38
C LEU A 642 7.56 19.20 7.10
N THR A 643 8.35 20.26 7.30
CA THR A 643 9.78 20.28 7.01
C THR A 643 10.61 19.62 8.11
N ASP A 644 11.87 19.26 7.80
CA ASP A 644 12.79 18.69 8.79
C ASP A 644 13.09 19.66 9.93
N ASP A 645 13.24 20.95 9.64
CA ASP A 645 13.44 22.00 10.64
C ASP A 645 12.22 22.13 11.58
N GLU A 646 10.99 22.05 11.03
CA GLU A 646 9.75 22.03 11.82
C GLU A 646 9.64 20.78 12.68
N ARG A 647 10.03 19.60 12.15
CA ARG A 647 10.07 18.35 12.93
C ARG A 647 11.04 18.43 14.10
N GLU A 648 12.23 18.95 13.88
CA GLU A 648 13.22 19.12 14.94
C GLU A 648 12.74 20.11 15.99
N LEU A 649 12.19 21.27 15.55
CA LEU A 649 11.64 22.28 16.44
C LEU A 649 10.52 21.72 17.31
N PHE A 650 9.59 20.97 16.72
CA PHE A 650 8.45 20.39 17.44
C PHE A 650 8.89 19.23 18.32
N SER A 651 9.76 18.33 17.84
CA SER A 651 10.24 17.17 18.60
C SER A 651 10.93 17.57 19.90
N ASN A 652 11.64 18.71 19.93
CA ASN A 652 12.30 19.23 21.13
C ASN A 652 11.33 19.69 22.23
N GLN A 653 10.05 19.86 21.90
CA GLN A 653 9.02 20.30 22.83
C GLN A 653 8.08 19.14 23.27
N LEU A 654 8.21 17.97 22.62
CA LEU A 654 7.34 16.83 22.90
C LEU A 654 7.73 16.13 24.21
N ASP A 655 6.70 15.70 24.94
CA ASP A 655 6.88 14.85 26.11
C ASP A 655 7.44 13.47 25.74
N SER A 656 8.06 12.80 26.71
CA SER A 656 8.61 11.46 26.53
C SER A 656 7.51 10.47 26.11
N GLY A 657 7.73 9.78 24.99
CA GLY A 657 6.79 8.79 24.41
C GLY A 657 5.90 9.31 23.28
N ARG A 658 6.01 10.60 22.92
CA ARG A 658 5.47 11.18 21.69
C ARG A 658 6.59 11.34 20.67
N PHE A 659 6.27 11.25 19.39
CA PHE A 659 7.28 11.31 18.35
C PHE A 659 6.70 11.75 16.99
N LEU A 660 7.56 12.27 16.15
CA LEU A 660 7.27 12.55 14.74
C LEU A 660 7.97 11.53 13.83
N ALA A 661 7.60 11.51 12.56
CA ALA A 661 8.28 10.74 11.55
C ALA A 661 9.77 11.13 11.47
N PRO A 662 10.66 10.22 11.04
CA PRO A 662 12.08 10.53 10.89
C PRO A 662 12.32 11.66 9.89
N THR A 663 13.33 12.48 10.15
CA THR A 663 13.85 13.47 9.19
C THR A 663 14.46 12.81 7.97
N THR A 664 14.66 13.56 6.87
CA THR A 664 15.32 13.05 5.64
C THR A 664 16.71 12.50 5.95
N GLY A 665 17.48 13.16 6.83
CA GLY A 665 18.77 12.68 7.28
C GLY A 665 18.68 11.34 8.02
N GLN A 666 17.69 11.17 8.89
CA GLN A 666 17.45 9.90 9.59
C GLN A 666 17.02 8.80 8.62
N LEU A 667 16.14 9.11 7.63
CA LEU A 667 15.74 8.16 6.59
C LEU A 667 16.94 7.74 5.72
N GLN A 668 17.82 8.68 5.35
CA GLN A 668 19.05 8.37 4.61
C GLN A 668 19.95 7.42 5.39
N SER A 669 19.98 7.53 6.72
CA SER A 669 20.77 6.65 7.59
C SER A 669 20.26 5.20 7.66
N VAL A 670 19.03 4.94 7.19
CA VAL A 670 18.47 3.59 7.11
C VAL A 670 18.95 2.83 5.87
N GLU A 671 19.40 3.50 4.82
CA GLU A 671 19.82 2.89 3.56
C GLU A 671 20.87 1.76 3.70
N PRO A 672 21.92 1.89 4.52
CA PRO A 672 22.83 0.79 4.77
C PRO A 672 22.16 -0.44 5.40
N PHE A 673 21.08 -0.24 6.20
CA PHE A 673 20.33 -1.34 6.79
C PHE A 673 19.43 -2.05 5.76
N VAL A 674 18.80 -1.29 4.85
CA VAL A 674 18.06 -1.87 3.73
C VAL A 674 18.96 -2.75 2.87
N PHE A 675 20.16 -2.26 2.56
CA PHE A 675 21.12 -3.06 1.81
C PHE A 675 21.66 -4.27 2.60
N TYR A 676 21.81 -4.16 3.91
CA TYR A 676 22.13 -5.29 4.78
C TYR A 676 21.07 -6.39 4.70
N GLN A 677 19.81 -6.01 4.71
CA GLN A 677 18.71 -6.97 4.56
C GLN A 677 18.71 -7.62 3.18
N LEU A 678 18.98 -6.85 2.12
CA LEU A 678 19.12 -7.37 0.77
C LEU A 678 20.25 -8.40 0.69
N LEU A 679 21.42 -8.15 1.29
CA LEU A 679 22.53 -9.10 1.33
C LEU A 679 22.16 -10.43 1.99
N MET A 680 21.23 -10.39 2.95
CA MET A 680 20.75 -11.55 3.70
C MET A 680 19.39 -12.04 3.23
N SER A 681 19.01 -11.77 1.97
CA SER A 681 17.73 -12.15 1.38
C SER A 681 17.74 -13.53 0.69
N ALA A 682 18.92 -14.08 0.44
CA ALA A 682 19.10 -15.38 -0.22
C ALA A 682 19.91 -16.33 0.66
N THR A 683 19.53 -17.63 0.66
CA THR A 683 20.27 -18.66 1.40
C THR A 683 21.22 -19.47 0.54
N GLU A 684 20.97 -19.55 -0.78
CA GLU A 684 21.77 -20.33 -1.72
C GLU A 684 22.47 -19.45 -2.76
N HIS A 685 21.76 -18.54 -3.44
CA HIS A 685 22.32 -17.64 -4.45
C HIS A 685 21.71 -16.24 -4.40
N LEU A 686 22.56 -15.22 -4.43
CA LEU A 686 22.21 -13.81 -4.56
C LEU A 686 22.76 -13.23 -5.86
N TYR A 687 21.88 -12.89 -6.79
CA TYR A 687 22.21 -12.24 -8.04
C TYR A 687 21.97 -10.73 -7.90
N LEU A 688 23.04 -9.97 -7.97
CA LEU A 688 23.00 -8.51 -7.96
C LEU A 688 23.13 -8.03 -9.40
N SER A 689 22.33 -7.05 -9.80
CA SER A 689 22.43 -6.49 -11.15
C SER A 689 22.12 -5.00 -11.22
N CYS A 690 22.58 -4.39 -12.30
CA CYS A 690 22.21 -3.03 -12.64
C CYS A 690 22.26 -2.83 -14.16
N ALA A 691 21.43 -1.92 -14.66
CA ALA A 691 21.52 -1.37 -16.01
C ALA A 691 22.56 -0.23 -16.06
N VAL A 692 23.38 -0.19 -17.11
CA VAL A 692 24.36 0.91 -17.28
C VAL A 692 23.75 2.12 -18.01
N SER A 693 22.53 2.02 -18.54
CA SER A 693 21.80 3.10 -19.19
C SER A 693 20.32 3.06 -18.82
N LYS A 694 19.71 4.22 -18.61
CA LYS A 694 18.27 4.43 -18.51
C LYS A 694 17.88 5.66 -19.34
N ASP A 695 16.92 5.50 -20.26
CA ASP A 695 16.47 6.57 -21.17
C ASP A 695 17.62 7.29 -21.92
N GLY A 696 18.63 6.51 -22.34
CA GLY A 696 19.81 7.02 -23.04
C GLY A 696 20.82 7.77 -22.16
N LYS A 697 20.64 7.77 -20.84
CA LYS A 697 21.57 8.36 -19.86
C LYS A 697 22.38 7.27 -19.17
N GLU A 698 23.70 7.50 -19.05
CA GLU A 698 24.58 6.59 -18.34
C GLU A 698 24.21 6.51 -16.84
N GLN A 699 24.14 5.29 -16.32
CA GLN A 699 23.90 5.00 -14.91
C GLN A 699 25.15 4.48 -14.22
N LEU A 700 25.41 4.97 -13.03
CA LEU A 700 26.54 4.51 -12.21
C LEU A 700 26.10 3.36 -11.31
N VAL A 701 26.96 2.37 -11.14
CA VAL A 701 26.76 1.28 -10.19
C VAL A 701 26.63 1.83 -8.77
N SER A 702 25.70 1.29 -7.99
CA SER A 702 25.53 1.59 -6.57
C SER A 702 26.88 1.64 -5.81
N ASN A 703 27.07 2.67 -5.00
CA ASN A 703 28.28 2.77 -4.16
C ASN A 703 28.37 1.62 -3.13
N PHE A 704 27.24 1.06 -2.72
CA PHE A 704 27.19 -0.11 -1.84
C PHE A 704 27.72 -1.37 -2.54
N VAL A 705 27.28 -1.59 -3.78
CA VAL A 705 27.82 -2.69 -4.63
C VAL A 705 29.31 -2.46 -4.92
N GLN A 706 29.73 -1.22 -5.23
CA GLN A 706 31.15 -0.92 -5.45
C GLN A 706 32.03 -1.24 -4.22
N ARG A 707 31.50 -1.07 -3.01
CA ARG A 707 32.22 -1.46 -1.77
C ARG A 707 32.42 -2.97 -1.68
N LEU A 708 31.40 -3.77 -2.06
CA LEU A 708 31.52 -5.23 -2.16
C LEU A 708 32.55 -5.64 -3.22
N LEU A 709 32.48 -5.06 -4.43
CA LEU A 709 33.42 -5.33 -5.52
C LEU A 709 34.88 -5.00 -5.19
N LYS A 710 35.11 -4.07 -4.26
CA LYS A 710 36.46 -3.76 -3.77
C LYS A 710 37.01 -4.82 -2.81
N GLN A 711 36.13 -5.46 -2.03
CA GLN A 711 36.50 -6.43 -0.99
C GLN A 711 36.45 -7.87 -1.48
N PHE A 712 35.49 -8.18 -2.34
CA PHE A 712 35.21 -9.53 -2.82
C PHE A 712 35.36 -9.62 -4.35
N GLU A 713 35.65 -10.83 -4.84
CA GLU A 713 35.57 -11.17 -6.25
C GLU A 713 34.21 -11.87 -6.48
N ILE A 714 33.26 -11.12 -7.10
CA ILE A 714 31.86 -11.52 -7.30
C ILE A 714 31.44 -11.28 -8.74
#